data_4a839b60a83f98466669a1e654a3684d
#
_entry.id   4a839b60a83f98466669a1e654a3684d
#
_cell.length_a   1.000
_cell.length_b   1.000
_cell.length_c   1.000
_cell.angle_alpha   90.00
_cell.angle_beta   90.00
_cell.angle_gamma   90.00
#
_symmetry.space_group_name_H-M   'P 1'
#
loop_
_entity.id
_entity.type
_entity.pdbx_description
1 polymer ?
#
loop_
_entity_poly.entity_id
_entity_poly.type
_entity_poly.pdbx_seq_one_letter_code
_entity_poly.pdbx_strand_id
1 'polypeptide(L)'
;MASLLLPVQAYPQAQPVVPVQQAAQPIIERIDINFTGPKSLTAEYIQANIQVSQGGPFTNAKLDQSIRSLYNTNLIEFIDARVEKLPDNKVAVIFDIKSKYRIKNTLFRGNEKVKSDRFLNKDKEKGISSIPGEFLDELSLKKDRDLLLEVYRKKGYAKVGIDYEVIKDGDRATVVFNIDEGQKIKIKKVNFFGNREVKQGKLRSVVGTKRWTPLSWFRDTGKFREETLAEDIEKIIEFYKEQGYLDVEVSHDDIQLEYPTPGKLLVTFKVKEGSQYSVGVTEIRGNSIFTTEEIQEVLRLDKGDVFAPTKVDGDQENIRKFYGSRGYLDAIVRANRRPNLDTRAIDLVYEIREGDKILLDSIKVEGNTKTKANVILRELALAPGDVFDLTRMESSRLRLMNTRFFEDVSMDDEETEVPGRRNMRITVKEARTGNLTFGAGFSSLEKAILFAEVTQGNFDLFNWRTFFQGDGQKFRLRAQLGSRSNEFVLYVEEPWLFEQRLAGGFELYRRQAEFYGPFSERRAGFEVFLRKVLFEMVEGRFSYNLDQVDIYDVDPTAPSSIRNFVATSDMPLLVSKATATLLRDNRRGNILFPTSGSRVELRNELAGTVFGGDADYFKTELRTVKFIPTFESLEQTLSIMGRAGFISAIDDSTVPFFDRFFLGGPYTLRGFAYRDVGPKENGEPVGGNTYGMFSAEYTFKLADPLRFALFYDAGFVQTEEWDFDPNDYNSNWGLGLRIMVMGAPLRLDLGFPMATDQYNDQSHEFNFSFGTRF
;
A
#
# COMPACT_ATOMS: atom_id res chain seq x y z
N MET A 1 -16.41 -75.38 38.09
CA MET A 1 -16.62 -76.67 37.38
C MET A 1 -16.40 -76.43 35.90
N ALA A 2 -15.57 -77.34 35.33
CA ALA A 2 -15.30 -77.62 33.94
C ALA A 2 -14.52 -76.64 33.12
N SER A 3 -13.22 -76.89 33.13
CA SER A 3 -12.20 -76.58 32.12
C SER A 3 -12.51 -77.24 30.77
N LEU A 4 -12.26 -76.57 29.69
CA LEU A 4 -12.07 -77.15 28.37
C LEU A 4 -10.74 -76.63 27.79
N LEU A 5 -9.72 -77.48 27.90
CA LEU A 5 -8.44 -77.47 27.25
C LEU A 5 -8.63 -77.79 25.74
N LEU A 6 -8.24 -77.00 24.85
CA LEU A 6 -8.00 -77.34 23.44
C LEU A 6 -6.50 -77.53 23.21
N PRO A 7 -6.08 -78.48 22.38
CA PRO A 7 -4.68 -78.88 22.25
C PRO A 7 -3.89 -77.86 21.37
N VAL A 8 -2.68 -77.58 21.84
CA VAL A 8 -1.65 -76.88 21.11
C VAL A 8 -1.14 -77.76 19.97
N GLN A 9 -1.38 -77.37 18.72
CA GLN A 9 -0.69 -77.90 17.54
C GLN A 9 0.76 -77.43 17.51
N ALA A 10 1.68 -78.37 17.56
CA ALA A 10 3.10 -78.16 17.40
C ALA A 10 3.41 -77.65 15.97
N TYR A 11 4.02 -76.50 15.84
CA TYR A 11 4.62 -76.08 14.60
C TYR A 11 5.90 -76.93 14.34
N PRO A 12 6.14 -77.29 13.06
CA PRO A 12 7.38 -77.97 12.70
C PRO A 12 8.58 -77.04 12.88
N GLN A 13 9.65 -77.57 13.47
CA GLN A 13 10.93 -76.88 13.64
C GLN A 13 11.46 -76.43 12.28
N ALA A 14 11.80 -75.16 12.16
CA ALA A 14 12.48 -74.57 11.01
C ALA A 14 13.86 -75.26 10.85
N GLN A 15 14.10 -75.79 9.66
CA GLN A 15 15.42 -76.29 9.27
C GLN A 15 16.44 -75.12 9.33
N PRO A 16 17.71 -75.36 9.69
CA PRO A 16 18.73 -74.29 9.68
C PRO A 16 18.90 -73.80 8.29
N VAL A 17 18.66 -72.46 8.14
CA VAL A 17 18.97 -71.73 6.89
C VAL A 17 20.47 -71.81 6.72
N VAL A 18 20.92 -72.52 5.68
CA VAL A 18 22.31 -72.51 5.22
C VAL A 18 22.61 -71.07 4.83
N PRO A 19 23.67 -70.43 5.35
CA PRO A 19 24.00 -69.10 4.92
C PRO A 19 24.30 -69.14 3.43
N VAL A 20 23.52 -68.44 2.62
CA VAL A 20 23.83 -68.18 1.24
C VAL A 20 25.17 -67.37 1.27
N GLN A 21 26.27 -68.03 0.81
CA GLN A 21 27.54 -67.37 0.59
C GLN A 21 27.21 -66.17 -0.36
N GLN A 22 27.26 -64.95 0.18
CA GLN A 22 27.23 -63.76 -0.64
C GLN A 22 28.41 -63.88 -1.58
N ALA A 23 28.14 -64.07 -2.87
CA ALA A 23 29.14 -64.04 -3.90
C ALA A 23 29.93 -62.73 -3.75
N ALA A 24 31.27 -62.85 -3.65
CA ALA A 24 32.13 -61.67 -3.48
C ALA A 24 31.83 -60.64 -4.55
N GLN A 25 31.41 -59.47 -4.09
CA GLN A 25 31.04 -58.36 -5.02
C GLN A 25 32.24 -58.06 -5.91
N PRO A 26 32.02 -57.89 -7.23
CA PRO A 26 33.11 -57.55 -8.13
C PRO A 26 33.78 -56.20 -7.71
N ILE A 27 35.09 -56.12 -7.85
CA ILE A 27 35.85 -54.90 -7.53
C ILE A 27 35.97 -54.05 -8.81
N ILE A 28 35.76 -52.74 -8.68
CA ILE A 28 35.91 -51.78 -9.80
C ILE A 28 37.44 -51.56 -10.04
N GLU A 29 37.95 -52.07 -11.15
CA GLU A 29 39.34 -51.91 -11.50
C GLU A 29 39.64 -50.57 -12.12
N ARG A 30 38.73 -50.09 -12.99
CA ARG A 30 38.85 -48.77 -13.65
C ARG A 30 37.47 -48.15 -13.88
N ILE A 31 37.47 -46.84 -13.96
CA ILE A 31 36.30 -46.03 -14.33
C ILE A 31 36.74 -45.21 -15.56
N ASP A 32 36.11 -45.48 -16.69
CA ASP A 32 36.36 -44.78 -17.94
C ASP A 32 35.22 -43.76 -18.17
N ILE A 33 35.60 -42.51 -18.44
CA ILE A 33 34.65 -41.42 -18.71
C ILE A 33 34.87 -40.94 -20.13
N ASN A 34 33.94 -41.25 -21.01
CA ASN A 34 33.99 -40.86 -22.41
C ASN A 34 32.99 -39.75 -22.67
N PHE A 35 33.37 -38.71 -23.36
CA PHE A 35 32.47 -37.67 -23.80
C PHE A 35 32.02 -37.93 -25.25
N THR A 36 30.72 -38.23 -25.43
CA THR A 36 30.11 -38.51 -26.75
C THR A 36 29.57 -37.24 -27.41
N GLY A 37 29.72 -36.09 -26.77
CA GLY A 37 29.25 -34.77 -27.19
C GLY A 37 30.23 -33.64 -26.78
N PRO A 38 29.69 -32.43 -26.49
CA PRO A 38 30.51 -31.31 -26.09
C PRO A 38 31.24 -31.60 -24.78
N LYS A 39 32.52 -31.21 -24.71
CA LYS A 39 33.33 -31.34 -23.49
C LYS A 39 33.21 -30.10 -22.59
N SER A 40 32.01 -29.74 -22.23
CA SER A 40 31.69 -28.57 -21.38
C SER A 40 31.87 -28.85 -19.88
N LEU A 41 32.11 -30.12 -19.52
CA LEU A 41 32.46 -30.60 -18.17
C LEU A 41 33.79 -31.33 -18.21
N THR A 42 34.51 -31.36 -17.09
CA THR A 42 35.77 -32.11 -16.96
C THR A 42 35.53 -33.51 -16.38
N ALA A 43 36.44 -34.43 -16.62
CA ALA A 43 36.36 -35.79 -16.05
C ALA A 43 36.42 -35.76 -14.50
N GLU A 44 37.18 -34.82 -13.92
CA GLU A 44 37.26 -34.62 -12.47
C GLU A 44 35.87 -34.20 -11.89
N TYR A 45 35.12 -33.35 -12.61
CA TYR A 45 33.77 -32.95 -12.20
C TYR A 45 32.84 -34.14 -12.17
N ILE A 46 32.87 -35.02 -13.17
CA ILE A 46 32.08 -36.24 -13.23
C ILE A 46 32.47 -37.17 -12.08
N GLN A 47 33.81 -37.37 -11.88
CA GLN A 47 34.34 -38.22 -10.81
C GLN A 47 33.91 -37.76 -9.42
N ALA A 48 33.82 -36.46 -9.17
CA ALA A 48 33.37 -35.88 -7.91
C ALA A 48 31.85 -36.11 -7.64
N ASN A 49 31.07 -36.39 -8.67
CA ASN A 49 29.61 -36.53 -8.57
C ASN A 49 29.08 -37.97 -8.73
N ILE A 50 29.97 -38.95 -8.84
CA ILE A 50 29.61 -40.39 -8.88
C ILE A 50 29.89 -41.06 -7.53
N GLN A 51 29.11 -42.10 -7.24
CA GLN A 51 29.20 -42.87 -5.98
C GLN A 51 30.06 -44.15 -6.13
N VAL A 52 30.46 -44.45 -7.37
CA VAL A 52 31.37 -45.56 -7.65
C VAL A 52 32.81 -45.07 -7.59
N SER A 53 33.70 -45.84 -6.98
CA SER A 53 35.12 -45.49 -6.87
C SER A 53 36.04 -46.62 -7.30
N GLN A 54 37.14 -46.34 -7.93
CA GLN A 54 38.16 -47.32 -8.28
C GLN A 54 38.67 -48.03 -7.04
N GLY A 55 38.81 -49.38 -7.10
CA GLY A 55 39.17 -50.22 -5.94
C GLY A 55 38.02 -50.55 -5.01
N GLY A 56 36.84 -49.95 -5.16
CA GLY A 56 35.67 -50.20 -4.36
C GLY A 56 34.78 -51.32 -4.89
N PRO A 57 33.84 -51.85 -4.06
CA PRO A 57 32.91 -52.88 -4.48
C PRO A 57 31.85 -52.34 -5.45
N PHE A 58 31.62 -53.04 -6.55
CA PHE A 58 30.58 -52.70 -7.50
C PHE A 58 29.19 -53.19 -7.06
N THR A 59 28.23 -52.33 -7.12
CA THR A 59 26.80 -52.66 -7.03
C THR A 59 25.98 -51.86 -8.02
N ASN A 60 24.93 -52.44 -8.57
CA ASN A 60 24.01 -51.72 -9.48
C ASN A 60 23.37 -50.51 -8.77
N ALA A 61 23.05 -50.62 -7.48
CA ALA A 61 22.50 -49.52 -6.69
C ALA A 61 23.41 -48.28 -6.67
N LYS A 62 24.73 -48.47 -6.50
CA LYS A 62 25.73 -47.35 -6.55
C LYS A 62 25.86 -46.78 -7.95
N LEU A 63 25.77 -47.62 -9.01
CA LEU A 63 25.77 -47.14 -10.39
C LEU A 63 24.55 -46.30 -10.69
N ASP A 64 23.35 -46.79 -10.34
CA ASP A 64 22.09 -46.06 -10.50
C ASP A 64 22.10 -44.73 -9.71
N GLN A 65 22.64 -44.75 -8.49
CA GLN A 65 22.79 -43.55 -7.67
C GLN A 65 23.75 -42.56 -8.31
N SER A 66 24.86 -43.04 -8.91
CA SER A 66 25.80 -42.19 -9.66
C SER A 66 25.13 -41.52 -10.87
N ILE A 67 24.33 -42.27 -11.65
CA ILE A 67 23.58 -41.77 -12.79
C ILE A 67 22.58 -40.70 -12.34
N ARG A 68 21.83 -40.97 -11.27
CA ARG A 68 20.87 -40.02 -10.68
C ARG A 68 21.57 -38.74 -10.18
N SER A 69 22.69 -38.88 -9.45
CA SER A 69 23.47 -37.75 -8.97
C SER A 69 23.93 -36.86 -10.13
N LEU A 70 24.42 -37.45 -11.20
CA LEU A 70 24.87 -36.73 -12.41
C LEU A 70 23.69 -36.02 -13.11
N TYR A 71 22.53 -36.67 -13.26
CA TYR A 71 21.33 -35.98 -13.82
C TYR A 71 20.83 -34.85 -12.94
N ASN A 72 20.88 -35.01 -11.63
CA ASN A 72 20.48 -33.98 -10.68
C ASN A 72 21.33 -32.70 -10.74
N THR A 73 22.53 -32.76 -11.33
CA THR A 73 23.33 -31.55 -11.60
C THR A 73 22.71 -30.66 -12.67
N ASN A 74 21.78 -31.17 -13.48
CA ASN A 74 21.15 -30.51 -14.64
C ASN A 74 22.13 -30.06 -15.75
N LEU A 75 23.39 -30.56 -15.71
CA LEU A 75 24.45 -30.20 -16.66
C LEU A 75 24.65 -31.24 -17.77
N ILE A 76 23.99 -32.36 -17.67
CA ILE A 76 24.15 -33.50 -18.55
C ILE A 76 22.88 -33.70 -19.36
N GLU A 77 23.04 -33.91 -20.67
CA GLU A 77 21.97 -34.18 -21.61
C GLU A 77 21.62 -35.67 -21.65
N PHE A 78 22.67 -36.53 -21.67
CA PHE A 78 22.48 -37.96 -21.74
C PHE A 78 23.63 -38.71 -21.06
N ILE A 79 23.37 -39.83 -20.40
CA ILE A 79 24.34 -40.74 -19.81
C ILE A 79 23.98 -42.18 -20.24
N ASP A 80 24.97 -42.88 -20.79
CA ASP A 80 24.95 -44.33 -20.93
C ASP A 80 26.05 -44.92 -20.06
N ALA A 81 25.69 -45.83 -19.16
CA ALA A 81 26.67 -46.45 -18.24
C ALA A 81 26.72 -47.96 -18.49
N ARG A 82 27.87 -48.41 -18.92
CA ARG A 82 28.13 -49.81 -19.24
C ARG A 82 29.11 -50.44 -18.26
N VAL A 83 28.92 -51.73 -17.96
CA VAL A 83 29.81 -52.48 -17.08
C VAL A 83 30.42 -53.65 -17.86
N GLU A 84 31.72 -53.61 -18.03
CA GLU A 84 32.49 -54.69 -18.65
C GLU A 84 33.09 -55.60 -17.57
N LYS A 85 32.87 -56.92 -17.71
CA LYS A 85 33.48 -57.90 -16.80
C LYS A 85 34.92 -58.17 -17.19
N LEU A 86 35.83 -58.09 -16.24
CA LEU A 86 37.23 -58.37 -16.34
C LEU A 86 37.59 -59.70 -15.62
N PRO A 87 38.75 -60.30 -15.91
CA PRO A 87 39.26 -61.45 -15.13
C PRO A 87 39.33 -61.14 -13.63
N ASP A 88 39.42 -62.17 -12.79
CA ASP A 88 39.61 -62.07 -11.33
C ASP A 88 38.49 -61.38 -10.57
N ASN A 89 37.21 -61.58 -11.00
CA ASN A 89 36.03 -60.97 -10.38
C ASN A 89 36.11 -59.42 -10.33
N LYS A 90 36.66 -58.80 -11.35
CA LYS A 90 36.76 -57.35 -11.51
C LYS A 90 35.82 -56.83 -12.57
N VAL A 91 35.54 -55.50 -12.54
CA VAL A 91 34.69 -54.83 -13.53
C VAL A 91 35.30 -53.48 -13.91
N ALA A 92 35.13 -53.09 -15.17
CA ALA A 92 35.32 -51.71 -15.62
C ALA A 92 33.97 -51.04 -15.74
N VAL A 93 33.82 -49.84 -15.22
CA VAL A 93 32.61 -49.05 -15.38
C VAL A 93 32.90 -47.93 -16.37
N ILE A 94 32.15 -47.89 -17.47
CA ILE A 94 32.33 -46.96 -18.56
C ILE A 94 31.10 -46.02 -18.60
N PHE A 95 31.34 -44.75 -18.41
CA PHE A 95 30.35 -43.70 -18.55
C PHE A 95 30.49 -42.99 -19.90
N ASP A 96 29.55 -43.17 -20.80
CA ASP A 96 29.46 -42.39 -22.02
C ASP A 96 28.55 -41.22 -21.76
N ILE A 97 29.11 -40.02 -21.68
CA ILE A 97 28.41 -38.82 -21.20
C ILE A 97 28.28 -37.82 -22.33
N LYS A 98 27.10 -37.31 -22.54
CA LYS A 98 26.83 -36.15 -23.37
C LYS A 98 26.42 -34.99 -22.45
N SER A 99 27.37 -34.05 -22.24
CA SER A 99 27.05 -32.84 -21.47
C SER A 99 26.29 -31.83 -22.30
N LYS A 100 25.55 -30.92 -21.62
CA LYS A 100 24.91 -29.78 -22.27
C LYS A 100 25.97 -28.80 -22.79
N TYR A 101 25.66 -28.09 -23.86
CA TYR A 101 26.55 -27.04 -24.38
C TYR A 101 26.57 -25.85 -23.42
N ARG A 102 27.74 -25.19 -23.32
CA ARG A 102 27.85 -23.92 -22.57
C ARG A 102 27.53 -22.74 -23.49
N ILE A 103 26.67 -21.83 -23.06
CA ILE A 103 26.27 -20.67 -23.86
C ILE A 103 27.47 -19.70 -23.93
N LYS A 104 27.93 -19.43 -25.15
CA LYS A 104 29.01 -18.47 -25.46
C LYS A 104 28.43 -17.07 -25.59
N ASN A 105 27.35 -16.93 -26.37
CA ASN A 105 26.68 -15.66 -26.61
C ASN A 105 25.17 -15.88 -26.72
N THR A 106 24.42 -14.85 -26.32
CA THR A 106 22.98 -14.75 -26.60
C THR A 106 22.74 -13.50 -27.42
N LEU A 107 22.27 -13.67 -28.63
CA LEU A 107 22.09 -12.61 -29.62
C LEU A 107 20.61 -12.42 -29.92
N PHE A 108 20.24 -11.17 -30.19
CA PHE A 108 18.89 -10.80 -30.61
C PHE A 108 18.97 -10.14 -31.98
N ARG A 109 18.15 -10.59 -32.91
CA ARG A 109 18.05 -10.04 -34.28
C ARG A 109 16.65 -9.53 -34.52
N GLY A 110 16.52 -8.32 -35.09
CA GLY A 110 15.23 -7.71 -35.43
C GLY A 110 14.58 -6.92 -34.26
N ASN A 111 15.23 -6.80 -33.11
CA ASN A 111 14.75 -6.04 -31.94
C ASN A 111 15.06 -4.54 -32.01
N GLU A 112 14.53 -3.85 -33.02
CA GLU A 112 14.80 -2.41 -33.23
C GLU A 112 14.18 -1.50 -32.17
N LYS A 113 13.01 -1.82 -31.65
CA LYS A 113 12.22 -1.00 -30.72
C LYS A 113 12.47 -1.33 -29.24
N VAL A 114 13.02 -2.51 -28.95
CA VAL A 114 13.35 -2.94 -27.58
C VAL A 114 14.80 -3.32 -27.50
N LYS A 115 15.59 -2.56 -26.74
CA LYS A 115 17.03 -2.78 -26.60
C LYS A 115 17.33 -4.11 -25.90
N SER A 116 18.38 -4.81 -26.36
CA SER A 116 18.84 -6.11 -25.86
C SER A 116 19.19 -6.10 -24.36
N ASP A 117 19.77 -5.01 -23.86
CA ASP A 117 20.14 -4.86 -22.44
C ASP A 117 18.98 -5.09 -21.48
N ARG A 118 17.74 -4.85 -21.96
CA ARG A 118 16.54 -5.06 -21.16
C ARG A 118 16.25 -6.53 -20.90
N PHE A 119 16.69 -7.41 -21.79
CA PHE A 119 16.48 -8.86 -21.71
C PHE A 119 17.57 -9.57 -20.91
N LEU A 120 18.80 -9.03 -20.93
CA LEU A 120 19.99 -9.64 -20.34
C LEU A 120 20.20 -9.28 -18.86
N ASN A 121 19.44 -8.38 -18.28
CA ASN A 121 19.67 -7.86 -16.92
C ASN A 121 19.16 -8.84 -15.85
N LYS A 122 20.09 -9.54 -15.19
CA LYS A 122 19.84 -10.52 -14.11
C LYS A 122 19.19 -9.91 -12.84
N ASP A 123 19.41 -8.62 -12.56
CA ASP A 123 18.94 -7.97 -11.33
C ASP A 123 17.45 -7.55 -11.35
N LYS A 124 16.78 -7.79 -12.45
CA LYS A 124 15.33 -7.58 -12.57
C LYS A 124 14.67 -8.94 -12.69
N GLU A 125 13.74 -9.25 -11.81
CA GLU A 125 12.94 -10.48 -11.69
C GLU A 125 12.33 -11.04 -13.01
N LYS A 126 12.71 -10.50 -14.19
CA LYS A 126 12.17 -10.80 -15.52
C LYS A 126 13.24 -10.78 -16.64
N GLY A 127 14.47 -11.16 -16.33
CA GLY A 127 15.48 -11.40 -17.37
C GLY A 127 15.40 -12.82 -17.90
N ILE A 128 15.92 -13.05 -19.14
CA ILE A 128 16.05 -14.41 -19.70
C ILE A 128 17.09 -15.21 -18.90
N SER A 129 16.89 -16.53 -18.86
CA SER A 129 17.80 -17.47 -18.19
C SER A 129 18.97 -17.94 -19.10
N SER A 130 18.79 -17.95 -20.40
CA SER A 130 19.78 -18.39 -21.39
C SER A 130 20.80 -17.29 -21.68
N ILE A 131 21.68 -17.00 -20.72
CA ILE A 131 22.72 -15.95 -20.84
C ILE A 131 24.12 -16.56 -20.97
N PRO A 132 25.11 -15.78 -21.46
CA PRO A 132 26.49 -16.26 -21.57
C PRO A 132 27.04 -16.81 -20.24
N GLY A 133 27.65 -18.00 -20.32
CA GLY A 133 28.18 -18.72 -19.17
C GLY A 133 27.26 -19.81 -18.59
N GLU A 134 25.97 -19.74 -18.81
CA GLU A 134 25.01 -20.78 -18.41
C GLU A 134 24.99 -21.96 -19.38
N PHE A 135 24.39 -23.08 -18.97
CA PHE A 135 24.26 -24.26 -19.81
C PHE A 135 22.98 -24.21 -20.65
N LEU A 136 23.11 -24.67 -21.88
CA LEU A 136 21.99 -24.71 -22.83
C LEU A 136 20.93 -25.71 -22.39
N ASP A 137 19.72 -25.23 -22.17
CA ASP A 137 18.57 -26.06 -21.84
C ASP A 137 17.38 -25.68 -22.70
N GLU A 138 16.79 -26.66 -23.38
CA GLU A 138 15.71 -26.42 -24.35
C GLU A 138 14.43 -25.91 -23.70
N LEU A 139 14.13 -26.37 -22.47
CA LEU A 139 12.98 -25.87 -21.71
C LEU A 139 13.17 -24.40 -21.29
N SER A 140 14.39 -24.05 -20.93
CA SER A 140 14.77 -22.67 -20.60
C SER A 140 14.65 -21.76 -21.82
N LEU A 141 15.08 -22.20 -23.01
CA LEU A 141 14.90 -21.44 -24.26
C LEU A 141 13.45 -21.18 -24.60
N LYS A 142 12.58 -22.17 -24.41
CA LYS A 142 11.13 -22.01 -24.62
C LYS A 142 10.53 -20.99 -23.64
N LYS A 143 10.90 -21.09 -22.36
CA LYS A 143 10.47 -20.12 -21.35
C LYS A 143 10.97 -18.70 -21.66
N ASP A 144 12.23 -18.57 -22.08
CA ASP A 144 12.82 -17.29 -22.44
C ASP A 144 12.12 -16.68 -23.66
N ARG A 145 11.81 -17.49 -24.69
CA ARG A 145 11.01 -17.06 -25.84
C ARG A 145 9.64 -16.53 -25.40
N ASP A 146 8.94 -17.27 -24.53
CA ASP A 146 7.61 -16.89 -24.05
C ASP A 146 7.67 -15.62 -23.20
N LEU A 147 8.72 -15.46 -22.40
CA LEU A 147 8.98 -14.23 -21.65
C LEU A 147 9.23 -13.03 -22.59
N LEU A 148 10.02 -13.22 -23.64
CA LEU A 148 10.24 -12.18 -24.64
C LEU A 148 8.95 -11.79 -25.35
N LEU A 149 8.11 -12.78 -25.74
CA LEU A 149 6.77 -12.53 -26.29
C LEU A 149 5.92 -11.69 -25.37
N GLU A 150 5.90 -12.01 -24.06
CA GLU A 150 5.16 -11.26 -23.06
C GLU A 150 5.67 -9.80 -22.95
N VAL A 151 6.98 -9.58 -22.93
CA VAL A 151 7.57 -8.23 -22.89
C VAL A 151 7.13 -7.38 -24.08
N TYR A 152 7.12 -7.95 -25.28
CA TYR A 152 6.66 -7.25 -26.49
C TYR A 152 5.16 -6.99 -26.49
N ARG A 153 4.35 -7.99 -26.11
CA ARG A 153 2.89 -7.86 -25.99
C ARG A 153 2.50 -6.77 -24.98
N LYS A 154 3.17 -6.70 -23.81
CA LYS A 154 2.98 -5.62 -22.83
C LYS A 154 3.29 -4.24 -23.40
N LYS A 155 4.19 -4.14 -24.38
CA LYS A 155 4.48 -2.88 -25.08
C LYS A 155 3.49 -2.56 -26.22
N GLY A 156 2.56 -3.47 -26.54
CA GLY A 156 1.54 -3.31 -27.56
C GLY A 156 1.90 -3.89 -28.95
N TYR A 157 2.92 -4.75 -29.02
CA TYR A 157 3.27 -5.50 -30.23
C TYR A 157 2.59 -6.87 -30.19
N ALA A 158 1.28 -6.90 -30.41
CA ALA A 158 0.48 -8.12 -30.24
C ALA A 158 0.76 -9.18 -31.30
N LYS A 159 1.30 -8.82 -32.46
CA LYS A 159 1.65 -9.73 -33.57
C LYS A 159 3.14 -10.02 -33.64
N VAL A 160 3.88 -9.86 -32.55
CA VAL A 160 5.30 -10.20 -32.48
C VAL A 160 5.50 -11.71 -32.72
N GLY A 161 6.40 -12.06 -33.61
CA GLY A 161 6.92 -13.41 -33.80
C GLY A 161 8.32 -13.53 -33.20
N ILE A 162 8.57 -14.58 -32.43
CA ILE A 162 9.90 -14.83 -31.87
C ILE A 162 10.23 -16.31 -32.02
N ASP A 163 11.28 -16.58 -32.76
CA ASP A 163 11.89 -17.90 -32.90
C ASP A 163 13.33 -17.86 -32.41
N TYR A 164 13.89 -19.01 -32.10
CA TYR A 164 15.27 -19.10 -31.72
C TYR A 164 15.99 -20.18 -32.53
N GLU A 165 17.28 -19.95 -32.77
CA GLU A 165 18.20 -20.92 -33.35
C GLU A 165 19.41 -21.09 -32.43
N VAL A 166 19.95 -22.30 -32.43
CA VAL A 166 21.13 -22.65 -31.61
C VAL A 166 22.26 -23.03 -32.56
N ILE A 167 23.30 -22.21 -32.60
CA ILE A 167 24.50 -22.44 -33.38
C ILE A 167 25.53 -23.09 -32.48
N LYS A 168 25.86 -24.34 -32.74
CA LYS A 168 26.82 -25.14 -31.93
C LYS A 168 28.22 -25.01 -32.52
N ASP A 169 29.21 -24.75 -31.65
CA ASP A 169 30.61 -24.56 -32.00
C ASP A 169 31.51 -25.22 -30.92
N GLY A 170 32.03 -26.43 -31.24
CA GLY A 170 32.82 -27.21 -30.30
C GLY A 170 32.02 -27.62 -29.04
N ASP A 171 32.44 -27.13 -27.89
CA ASP A 171 31.79 -27.33 -26.58
C ASP A 171 30.79 -26.22 -26.21
N ARG A 172 30.67 -25.21 -27.07
CA ARG A 172 29.88 -24.01 -26.83
C ARG A 172 28.70 -23.88 -27.81
N ALA A 173 27.71 -23.09 -27.41
CA ALA A 173 26.60 -22.74 -28.27
C ALA A 173 26.35 -21.24 -28.25
N THR A 174 25.91 -20.69 -29.36
CA THR A 174 25.38 -19.34 -29.47
C THR A 174 23.88 -19.45 -29.66
N VAL A 175 23.10 -18.82 -28.81
CA VAL A 175 21.65 -18.72 -28.91
C VAL A 175 21.31 -17.43 -29.65
N VAL A 176 20.51 -17.52 -30.70
CA VAL A 176 20.06 -16.36 -31.47
C VAL A 176 18.53 -16.33 -31.43
N PHE A 177 17.97 -15.30 -30.81
CA PHE A 177 16.53 -15.03 -30.87
C PHE A 177 16.24 -14.13 -32.07
N ASN A 178 15.50 -14.67 -33.04
CA ASN A 178 15.05 -13.94 -34.23
C ASN A 178 13.67 -13.34 -33.93
N ILE A 179 13.58 -12.02 -33.94
CA ILE A 179 12.39 -11.28 -33.53
C ILE A 179 11.82 -10.52 -34.70
N ASP A 180 10.58 -10.82 -35.03
CA ASP A 180 9.75 -9.99 -35.90
C ASP A 180 8.82 -9.17 -35.03
N GLU A 181 9.18 -7.91 -34.77
CA GLU A 181 8.43 -7.05 -33.87
C GLU A 181 7.02 -6.72 -34.34
N GLY A 182 6.79 -6.81 -35.66
CA GLY A 182 5.53 -6.41 -36.26
C GLY A 182 5.18 -4.95 -36.01
N GLN A 183 3.90 -4.60 -36.13
CA GLN A 183 3.42 -3.25 -35.88
C GLN A 183 2.78 -3.10 -34.49
N LYS A 184 3.02 -1.97 -33.87
CA LYS A 184 2.36 -1.63 -32.61
C LYS A 184 0.87 -1.39 -32.84
N ILE A 185 0.02 -2.17 -32.16
CA ILE A 185 -1.43 -2.09 -32.31
C ILE A 185 -2.01 -1.14 -31.24
N LYS A 186 -2.76 -0.12 -31.71
CA LYS A 186 -3.49 0.82 -30.87
C LYS A 186 -4.99 0.60 -31.01
N ILE A 187 -5.70 0.52 -29.91
CA ILE A 187 -7.15 0.38 -29.92
C ILE A 187 -7.77 1.74 -30.26
N LYS A 188 -8.43 1.81 -31.42
CA LYS A 188 -9.12 3.01 -31.91
C LYS A 188 -10.47 3.19 -31.23
N LYS A 189 -11.21 2.08 -31.05
CA LYS A 189 -12.55 2.11 -30.44
C LYS A 189 -12.90 0.74 -29.86
N VAL A 190 -13.68 0.73 -28.79
CA VAL A 190 -14.32 -0.45 -28.21
C VAL A 190 -15.83 -0.27 -28.35
N ASN A 191 -16.46 -1.22 -29.03
CA ASN A 191 -17.89 -1.24 -29.29
C ASN A 191 -18.53 -2.46 -28.61
N PHE A 192 -19.83 -2.35 -28.38
CA PHE A 192 -20.67 -3.44 -27.92
C PHE A 192 -21.85 -3.57 -28.88
N PHE A 193 -22.24 -4.78 -29.18
CA PHE A 193 -23.37 -5.08 -30.03
C PHE A 193 -24.31 -6.05 -29.34
N GLY A 194 -25.63 -5.79 -29.39
CA GLY A 194 -26.65 -6.59 -28.72
C GLY A 194 -27.00 -6.07 -27.31
N ASN A 195 -26.27 -5.10 -26.77
CA ASN A 195 -26.58 -4.42 -25.53
C ASN A 195 -27.74 -3.42 -25.75
N ARG A 196 -28.97 -3.81 -25.40
CA ARG A 196 -30.19 -2.98 -25.55
C ARG A 196 -30.47 -2.18 -24.30
N GLU A 197 -30.40 -2.81 -23.14
CA GLU A 197 -30.74 -2.23 -21.85
C GLU A 197 -29.56 -1.50 -21.19
N VAL A 198 -28.35 -2.04 -21.32
CA VAL A 198 -27.17 -1.43 -20.74
C VAL A 198 -26.46 -0.50 -21.71
N LYS A 199 -26.27 0.74 -21.33
CA LYS A 199 -25.59 1.75 -22.17
C LYS A 199 -24.12 1.37 -22.38
N GLN A 200 -23.64 1.53 -23.64
CA GLN A 200 -22.23 1.26 -24.02
C GLN A 200 -21.19 1.99 -23.14
N GLY A 201 -21.55 3.18 -22.60
CA GLY A 201 -20.70 3.94 -21.70
C GLY A 201 -20.39 3.18 -20.41
N LYS A 202 -21.40 2.52 -19.81
CA LYS A 202 -21.21 1.67 -18.63
C LYS A 202 -20.32 0.47 -18.94
N LEU A 203 -20.58 -0.24 -20.03
CA LEU A 203 -19.76 -1.40 -20.44
C LEU A 203 -18.30 -1.00 -20.71
N ARG A 204 -18.06 0.15 -21.36
CA ARG A 204 -16.70 0.69 -21.51
C ARG A 204 -16.01 1.02 -20.19
N SER A 205 -16.73 1.33 -19.14
CA SER A 205 -16.12 1.55 -17.80
C SER A 205 -15.66 0.24 -17.17
N VAL A 206 -16.37 -0.85 -17.40
CA VAL A 206 -16.13 -2.19 -16.83
C VAL A 206 -14.91 -2.87 -17.44
N VAL A 207 -14.80 -2.88 -18.79
CA VAL A 207 -13.73 -3.58 -19.49
C VAL A 207 -12.35 -2.93 -19.29
N GLY A 208 -11.31 -3.74 -19.21
CA GLY A 208 -9.91 -3.28 -19.16
C GLY A 208 -9.40 -2.79 -20.52
N THR A 209 -9.96 -3.30 -21.61
CA THR A 209 -9.68 -2.86 -22.98
C THR A 209 -10.19 -1.45 -23.23
N LYS A 210 -9.28 -0.46 -23.26
CA LYS A 210 -9.60 0.97 -23.41
C LYS A 210 -9.10 1.50 -24.77
N ARG A 211 -9.78 2.53 -25.31
CA ARG A 211 -9.28 3.23 -26.49
C ARG A 211 -7.97 3.96 -26.21
N TRP A 212 -7.12 4.06 -27.22
CA TRP A 212 -5.93 4.90 -27.16
C TRP A 212 -6.31 6.39 -27.19
N THR A 213 -5.69 7.18 -26.32
CA THR A 213 -5.81 8.66 -26.27
C THR A 213 -4.41 9.27 -26.15
N PRO A 214 -4.20 10.56 -26.40
CA PRO A 214 -2.89 11.20 -26.17
C PRO A 214 -2.33 11.01 -24.76
N LEU A 215 -3.20 10.84 -23.76
CA LEU A 215 -2.82 10.57 -22.37
C LEU A 215 -2.58 9.09 -22.06
N SER A 216 -2.76 8.20 -23.04
CA SER A 216 -2.60 6.76 -22.85
C SER A 216 -1.17 6.32 -22.52
N TRP A 217 -0.18 7.13 -22.87
CA TRP A 217 1.21 6.83 -22.51
C TRP A 217 1.47 6.99 -20.99
N PHE A 218 0.73 7.87 -20.28
CA PHE A 218 0.76 7.97 -18.83
C PHE A 218 -0.09 6.88 -18.13
N ARG A 219 -1.25 6.52 -18.75
CA ARG A 219 -2.23 5.60 -18.15
C ARG A 219 -2.00 4.14 -18.52
N ASP A 220 -1.00 3.84 -19.32
CA ASP A 220 -0.72 2.52 -19.92
C ASP A 220 -1.95 1.86 -20.60
N THR A 221 -2.84 2.67 -21.18
CA THR A 221 -4.09 2.22 -21.82
C THR A 221 -3.99 2.26 -23.35
N GLY A 222 -4.97 1.69 -24.03
CA GLY A 222 -5.08 1.77 -25.49
C GLY A 222 -4.14 0.84 -26.27
N LYS A 223 -3.45 -0.08 -25.58
CA LYS A 223 -2.68 -1.16 -26.17
C LYS A 223 -3.53 -2.41 -26.24
N PHE A 224 -3.41 -3.16 -27.30
CA PHE A 224 -4.09 -4.44 -27.44
C PHE A 224 -3.33 -5.55 -26.73
N ARG A 225 -4.02 -6.31 -25.88
CA ARG A 225 -3.54 -7.50 -25.18
C ARG A 225 -4.64 -8.56 -25.25
N GLU A 226 -4.31 -9.72 -25.76
CA GLU A 226 -5.28 -10.80 -25.94
C GLU A 226 -5.77 -11.36 -24.58
N GLU A 227 -4.88 -11.44 -23.60
CA GLU A 227 -5.21 -11.89 -22.23
C GLU A 227 -6.29 -10.99 -21.59
N THR A 228 -6.24 -9.69 -21.86
CA THR A 228 -7.23 -8.73 -21.34
C THR A 228 -8.62 -8.95 -21.91
N LEU A 229 -8.75 -9.53 -23.11
CA LEU A 229 -10.08 -9.82 -23.69
C LEU A 229 -10.81 -10.92 -22.93
N ALA A 230 -10.10 -11.97 -22.49
CA ALA A 230 -10.69 -13.04 -21.69
C ALA A 230 -11.20 -12.50 -20.34
N GLU A 231 -10.36 -11.69 -19.66
CA GLU A 231 -10.77 -11.01 -18.43
C GLU A 231 -11.96 -10.05 -18.64
N ASP A 232 -12.01 -9.38 -19.79
CA ASP A 232 -13.10 -8.46 -20.12
C ASP A 232 -14.43 -9.18 -20.33
N ILE A 233 -14.40 -10.39 -20.94
CA ILE A 233 -15.60 -11.24 -21.04
C ILE A 233 -16.14 -11.54 -19.64
N GLU A 234 -15.28 -12.02 -18.74
CA GLU A 234 -15.69 -12.35 -17.38
C GLU A 234 -16.28 -11.12 -16.65
N LYS A 235 -15.62 -9.95 -16.76
CA LYS A 235 -16.11 -8.69 -16.19
C LYS A 235 -17.45 -8.25 -16.77
N ILE A 236 -17.66 -8.45 -18.09
CA ILE A 236 -18.95 -8.14 -18.73
C ILE A 236 -20.03 -9.07 -18.19
N ILE A 237 -19.77 -10.37 -18.13
CA ILE A 237 -20.73 -11.37 -17.62
C ILE A 237 -21.06 -11.08 -16.15
N GLU A 238 -20.05 -10.86 -15.31
CA GLU A 238 -20.25 -10.52 -13.89
C GLU A 238 -21.06 -9.24 -13.74
N PHE A 239 -20.71 -8.19 -14.49
CA PHE A 239 -21.44 -6.93 -14.46
C PHE A 239 -22.91 -7.11 -14.83
N TYR A 240 -23.24 -7.89 -15.88
CA TYR A 240 -24.61 -8.15 -16.25
C TYR A 240 -25.36 -8.98 -15.21
N LYS A 241 -24.73 -9.99 -14.63
CA LYS A 241 -25.31 -10.80 -13.54
C LYS A 241 -25.65 -9.93 -12.33
N GLU A 242 -24.78 -8.97 -11.99
CA GLU A 242 -25.05 -7.99 -10.92
C GLU A 242 -26.17 -6.98 -11.25
N GLN A 243 -26.53 -6.86 -12.53
CA GLN A 243 -27.68 -6.08 -12.98
C GLN A 243 -28.92 -6.96 -13.22
N GLY A 244 -28.90 -8.22 -12.77
CA GLY A 244 -30.01 -9.15 -12.83
C GLY A 244 -30.13 -9.95 -14.13
N TYR A 245 -29.22 -9.80 -15.07
CA TYR A 245 -29.23 -10.55 -16.34
C TYR A 245 -28.47 -11.86 -16.21
N LEU A 246 -29.10 -12.89 -15.63
CA LEU A 246 -28.43 -14.17 -15.32
C LEU A 246 -28.13 -15.01 -16.54
N ASP A 247 -28.93 -14.87 -17.60
CA ASP A 247 -28.80 -15.61 -18.85
C ASP A 247 -27.88 -14.91 -19.86
N VAL A 248 -27.06 -13.96 -19.40
CA VAL A 248 -26.12 -13.26 -20.28
C VAL A 248 -25.11 -14.19 -20.91
N GLU A 249 -24.96 -14.10 -22.22
CA GLU A 249 -23.95 -14.85 -22.97
C GLU A 249 -22.98 -13.90 -23.67
N VAL A 250 -21.69 -14.11 -23.42
CA VAL A 250 -20.59 -13.47 -24.14
C VAL A 250 -19.49 -14.50 -24.26
N SER A 251 -19.06 -14.82 -25.47
CA SER A 251 -17.98 -15.78 -25.68
C SER A 251 -16.78 -15.15 -26.40
N HIS A 252 -15.66 -15.82 -26.39
CA HIS A 252 -14.45 -15.37 -27.07
C HIS A 252 -14.69 -15.30 -28.61
N ASP A 253 -15.47 -16.23 -29.16
CA ASP A 253 -15.80 -16.30 -30.60
C ASP A 253 -16.73 -15.14 -31.04
N ASP A 254 -17.40 -14.50 -30.07
CA ASP A 254 -18.25 -13.33 -30.29
C ASP A 254 -17.49 -12.01 -30.31
N ILE A 255 -16.15 -12.03 -30.14
CA ILE A 255 -15.30 -10.83 -30.23
C ILE A 255 -14.88 -10.61 -31.69
N GLN A 256 -15.29 -9.50 -32.25
CA GLN A 256 -14.85 -9.09 -33.58
C GLN A 256 -13.69 -8.13 -33.54
N LEU A 257 -12.57 -8.49 -34.19
CA LEU A 257 -11.35 -7.68 -34.26
C LEU A 257 -11.19 -7.18 -35.70
N GLU A 258 -11.36 -5.88 -35.90
CA GLU A 258 -11.25 -5.26 -37.22
C GLU A 258 -10.05 -4.31 -37.28
N TYR A 259 -9.29 -4.40 -38.38
CA TYR A 259 -8.11 -3.57 -38.62
C TYR A 259 -8.39 -2.56 -39.75
N PRO A 260 -9.07 -1.42 -39.47
CA PRO A 260 -9.43 -0.46 -40.53
C PRO A 260 -8.21 0.20 -41.19
N THR A 261 -7.10 0.29 -40.48
CA THR A 261 -5.80 0.74 -40.98
C THR A 261 -4.69 -0.01 -40.25
N PRO A 262 -3.50 -0.18 -40.86
CA PRO A 262 -2.36 -0.80 -40.19
C PRO A 262 -2.10 -0.17 -38.81
N GLY A 263 -1.94 -1.02 -37.80
CA GLY A 263 -1.67 -0.59 -36.42
C GLY A 263 -2.86 -0.01 -35.66
N LYS A 264 -4.08 0.03 -36.23
CA LYS A 264 -5.31 0.47 -35.52
C LYS A 264 -6.33 -0.65 -35.47
N LEU A 265 -6.88 -0.90 -34.28
CA LEU A 265 -7.82 -1.98 -33.98
C LEU A 265 -9.16 -1.43 -33.50
N LEU A 266 -10.23 -1.97 -34.03
CA LEU A 266 -11.59 -1.89 -33.50
C LEU A 266 -11.88 -3.21 -32.79
N VAL A 267 -12.33 -3.15 -31.54
CA VAL A 267 -12.77 -4.31 -30.76
C VAL A 267 -14.27 -4.22 -30.59
N THR A 268 -15.02 -5.23 -31.00
CA THR A 268 -16.47 -5.28 -30.80
C THR A 268 -16.84 -6.55 -30.07
N PHE A 269 -17.43 -6.40 -28.89
CA PHE A 269 -18.00 -7.48 -28.09
C PHE A 269 -19.46 -7.66 -28.48
N LYS A 270 -19.86 -8.88 -28.86
CA LYS A 270 -21.26 -9.23 -29.03
C LYS A 270 -21.80 -9.77 -27.72
N VAL A 271 -22.90 -9.22 -27.25
CA VAL A 271 -23.54 -9.56 -25.99
C VAL A 271 -24.97 -10.00 -26.29
N LYS A 272 -25.37 -11.11 -25.70
CA LYS A 272 -26.78 -11.49 -25.59
C LYS A 272 -27.19 -11.30 -24.15
N GLU A 273 -27.98 -10.25 -23.87
CA GLU A 273 -28.28 -9.83 -22.48
C GLU A 273 -29.16 -10.82 -21.72
N GLY A 274 -30.03 -11.53 -22.40
CA GLY A 274 -31.04 -12.37 -21.74
C GLY A 274 -32.16 -11.56 -21.10
N SER A 275 -32.84 -12.19 -20.15
CA SER A 275 -33.91 -11.53 -19.36
C SER A 275 -33.36 -11.00 -18.03
N GLN A 276 -33.92 -9.88 -17.57
CA GLN A 276 -33.60 -9.36 -16.24
C GLN A 276 -34.49 -10.04 -15.19
N TYR A 277 -33.87 -10.53 -14.13
CA TYR A 277 -34.53 -11.16 -12.99
C TYR A 277 -34.60 -10.21 -11.82
N SER A 278 -35.74 -10.27 -11.11
CA SER A 278 -35.97 -9.58 -9.85
C SER A 278 -35.99 -10.55 -8.68
N VAL A 279 -35.91 -10.05 -7.46
CA VAL A 279 -36.12 -10.81 -6.23
C VAL A 279 -37.61 -11.12 -6.06
N GLY A 280 -37.96 -12.39 -5.92
CA GLY A 280 -39.32 -12.88 -5.69
C GLY A 280 -39.68 -12.85 -4.21
N VAL A 281 -40.17 -13.98 -3.71
CA VAL A 281 -40.48 -14.13 -2.27
C VAL A 281 -39.18 -14.46 -1.52
N THR A 282 -38.94 -13.77 -0.40
CA THR A 282 -37.87 -14.08 0.54
C THR A 282 -38.46 -14.83 1.74
N GLU A 283 -38.00 -16.03 1.99
CA GLU A 283 -38.42 -16.88 3.10
C GLU A 283 -37.22 -17.16 4.00
N ILE A 284 -37.40 -17.10 5.32
CA ILE A 284 -36.40 -17.43 6.33
C ILE A 284 -36.90 -18.65 7.08
N ARG A 285 -36.03 -19.66 7.22
CA ARG A 285 -36.36 -20.93 7.86
C ARG A 285 -35.29 -21.33 8.89
N GLY A 286 -35.74 -21.97 9.97
CA GLY A 286 -34.85 -22.52 11.00
C GLY A 286 -34.42 -21.50 12.06
N ASN A 287 -34.98 -20.30 12.04
CA ASN A 287 -34.86 -19.27 13.06
C ASN A 287 -35.84 -19.55 14.20
N SER A 288 -35.35 -19.97 15.35
CA SER A 288 -36.15 -20.22 16.56
C SER A 288 -35.82 -19.22 17.69
N ILE A 289 -34.65 -18.65 17.67
CA ILE A 289 -34.10 -17.76 18.70
C ILE A 289 -34.48 -16.30 18.41
N PHE A 290 -34.43 -15.89 17.14
CA PHE A 290 -34.76 -14.55 16.69
C PHE A 290 -35.93 -14.58 15.74
N THR A 291 -36.71 -13.50 15.75
CA THR A 291 -37.87 -13.38 14.88
C THR A 291 -37.49 -13.19 13.42
N THR A 292 -38.40 -13.54 12.53
CA THR A 292 -38.21 -13.35 11.09
C THR A 292 -37.99 -11.86 10.75
N GLU A 293 -38.73 -10.98 11.45
CA GLU A 293 -38.66 -9.53 11.28
C GLU A 293 -37.26 -8.98 11.64
N GLU A 294 -36.70 -9.41 12.78
CA GLU A 294 -35.35 -9.00 13.19
C GLU A 294 -34.27 -9.43 12.18
N ILE A 295 -34.41 -10.60 11.55
CA ILE A 295 -33.50 -11.07 10.53
C ILE A 295 -33.74 -10.34 9.20
N GLN A 296 -34.96 -10.01 8.85
CA GLN A 296 -35.26 -9.23 7.66
C GLN A 296 -34.64 -7.83 7.68
N GLU A 297 -34.53 -7.18 8.84
CA GLU A 297 -33.90 -5.86 8.98
C GLU A 297 -32.41 -5.85 8.54
N VAL A 298 -31.72 -6.97 8.56
CA VAL A 298 -30.30 -7.05 8.16
C VAL A 298 -30.12 -7.46 6.70
N LEU A 299 -31.19 -7.82 6.00
CA LEU A 299 -31.15 -8.10 4.57
C LEU A 299 -31.06 -6.79 3.78
N ARG A 300 -30.41 -6.85 2.63
CA ARG A 300 -30.26 -5.74 1.69
C ARG A 300 -31.18 -5.85 0.47
N LEU A 301 -31.70 -7.06 0.26
CA LEU A 301 -32.55 -7.39 -0.88
C LEU A 301 -34.02 -7.47 -0.45
N ASP A 302 -34.81 -6.60 -1.02
CA ASP A 302 -36.27 -6.62 -0.87
C ASP A 302 -36.96 -7.25 -2.08
N LYS A 303 -38.20 -7.69 -1.89
CA LYS A 303 -39.04 -8.19 -2.98
C LYS A 303 -39.22 -7.14 -4.07
N GLY A 304 -38.92 -7.50 -5.30
CA GLY A 304 -38.98 -6.63 -6.48
C GLY A 304 -37.66 -5.94 -6.83
N ASP A 305 -36.65 -6.00 -5.96
CA ASP A 305 -35.33 -5.50 -6.29
C ASP A 305 -34.72 -6.27 -7.46
N VAL A 306 -33.78 -5.64 -8.15
CA VAL A 306 -32.98 -6.33 -9.17
C VAL A 306 -32.12 -7.40 -8.49
N PHE A 307 -32.25 -8.64 -8.95
CA PHE A 307 -31.48 -9.74 -8.41
C PHE A 307 -29.98 -9.55 -8.68
N ALA A 308 -29.16 -9.66 -7.64
CA ALA A 308 -27.71 -9.56 -7.74
C ALA A 308 -27.06 -10.67 -6.88
N PRO A 309 -26.27 -11.58 -7.47
CA PRO A 309 -25.63 -12.68 -6.75
C PRO A 309 -24.81 -12.25 -5.54
N THR A 310 -24.00 -11.19 -5.68
CA THR A 310 -23.16 -10.66 -4.60
C THR A 310 -23.97 -10.09 -3.44
N LYS A 311 -25.15 -9.55 -3.71
CA LYS A 311 -26.04 -9.08 -2.65
C LYS A 311 -26.64 -10.24 -1.85
N VAL A 312 -27.00 -11.35 -2.51
CA VAL A 312 -27.47 -12.57 -1.81
C VAL A 312 -26.39 -13.15 -0.90
N ASP A 313 -25.15 -13.21 -1.41
CA ASP A 313 -24.01 -13.67 -0.61
C ASP A 313 -23.72 -12.69 0.54
N GLY A 314 -23.91 -11.39 0.29
CA GLY A 314 -23.84 -10.35 1.32
C GLY A 314 -24.92 -10.49 2.40
N ASP A 315 -26.13 -10.83 2.03
CA ASP A 315 -27.24 -11.05 2.97
C ASP A 315 -27.02 -12.30 3.83
N GLN A 316 -26.51 -13.37 3.21
CA GLN A 316 -26.10 -14.56 3.93
C GLN A 316 -25.05 -14.24 5.00
N GLU A 317 -24.05 -13.44 4.65
CA GLU A 317 -23.00 -12.99 5.58
C GLU A 317 -23.56 -12.02 6.64
N ASN A 318 -24.51 -11.14 6.29
CA ASN A 318 -25.16 -10.26 7.25
C ASN A 318 -25.96 -11.03 8.30
N ILE A 319 -26.71 -12.07 7.89
CA ILE A 319 -27.40 -12.96 8.82
C ILE A 319 -26.39 -13.66 9.73
N ARG A 320 -25.30 -14.21 9.16
CA ARG A 320 -24.25 -14.86 9.95
C ARG A 320 -23.64 -13.91 10.97
N LYS A 321 -23.36 -12.68 10.59
CA LYS A 321 -22.87 -11.62 11.49
C LYS A 321 -23.89 -11.21 12.55
N PHE A 322 -25.18 -11.19 12.20
CA PHE A 322 -26.24 -10.89 13.14
C PHE A 322 -26.28 -11.91 14.29
N TYR A 323 -26.18 -13.20 13.97
CA TYR A 323 -26.10 -14.28 14.95
C TYR A 323 -24.76 -14.25 15.71
N GLY A 324 -23.64 -14.11 14.99
CA GLY A 324 -22.30 -14.10 15.57
C GLY A 324 -22.04 -12.91 16.50
N SER A 325 -22.66 -11.76 16.25
CA SER A 325 -22.58 -10.61 17.16
C SER A 325 -23.36 -10.79 18.47
N ARG A 326 -24.18 -11.84 18.56
CA ARG A 326 -25.00 -12.17 19.73
C ARG A 326 -24.54 -13.44 20.44
N GLY A 327 -23.38 -13.99 19.99
CA GLY A 327 -22.72 -15.16 20.60
C GLY A 327 -23.03 -16.49 19.93
N TYR A 328 -23.78 -16.52 18.84
CA TYR A 328 -24.09 -17.75 18.11
C TYR A 328 -23.06 -17.98 16.99
N LEU A 329 -21.87 -18.40 17.37
CA LEU A 329 -20.71 -18.52 16.48
C LEU A 329 -20.90 -19.60 15.41
N ASP A 330 -21.59 -20.69 15.77
CA ASP A 330 -21.81 -21.85 14.92
C ASP A 330 -23.02 -21.72 14.00
N ALA A 331 -23.60 -20.51 13.93
CA ALA A 331 -24.71 -20.25 13.04
C ALA A 331 -24.33 -20.46 11.57
N ILE A 332 -24.98 -21.41 10.93
CA ILE A 332 -24.78 -21.73 9.52
C ILE A 332 -25.98 -21.18 8.75
N VAL A 333 -25.72 -20.38 7.75
CA VAL A 333 -26.73 -19.78 6.88
C VAL A 333 -26.49 -20.26 5.45
N ARG A 334 -27.52 -20.74 4.77
CA ARG A 334 -27.50 -21.13 3.36
C ARG A 334 -28.60 -20.43 2.60
N ALA A 335 -28.23 -19.80 1.48
CA ALA A 335 -29.19 -19.14 0.59
C ALA A 335 -29.52 -20.07 -0.58
N ASN A 336 -30.73 -20.60 -0.62
CA ASN A 336 -31.25 -21.39 -1.73
C ASN A 336 -31.98 -20.46 -2.70
N ARG A 337 -31.62 -20.50 -3.96
CA ARG A 337 -32.15 -19.67 -5.06
C ARG A 337 -33.09 -20.51 -5.89
N ARG A 338 -34.35 -20.12 -6.02
CA ARG A 338 -35.37 -20.84 -6.80
C ARG A 338 -35.87 -19.95 -7.93
N PRO A 339 -35.42 -20.17 -9.19
CA PRO A 339 -35.89 -19.37 -10.31
C PRO A 339 -37.33 -19.69 -10.64
N ASN A 340 -38.13 -18.64 -10.79
CA ASN A 340 -39.48 -18.69 -11.35
C ASN A 340 -39.45 -18.07 -12.75
N LEU A 341 -39.47 -18.89 -13.76
CA LEU A 341 -39.32 -18.46 -15.14
C LEU A 341 -40.55 -17.69 -15.65
N ASP A 342 -41.73 -17.98 -15.13
CA ASP A 342 -43.00 -17.33 -15.54
C ASP A 342 -43.01 -15.86 -15.11
N THR A 343 -42.56 -15.60 -13.88
CA THR A 343 -42.54 -14.24 -13.29
C THR A 343 -41.20 -13.52 -13.49
N ARG A 344 -40.19 -14.21 -13.99
CA ARG A 344 -38.77 -13.72 -14.06
C ARG A 344 -38.28 -13.25 -12.70
N ALA A 345 -38.65 -13.97 -11.66
CA ALA A 345 -38.24 -13.70 -10.29
C ALA A 345 -37.41 -14.85 -9.73
N ILE A 346 -36.50 -14.53 -8.80
CA ILE A 346 -35.75 -15.53 -8.03
C ILE A 346 -36.25 -15.49 -6.61
N ASP A 347 -36.93 -16.57 -6.21
CA ASP A 347 -37.32 -16.73 -4.81
C ASP A 347 -36.11 -17.14 -3.98
N LEU A 348 -35.91 -16.49 -2.83
CA LEU A 348 -34.81 -16.70 -1.92
C LEU A 348 -35.29 -17.42 -0.67
N VAL A 349 -34.63 -18.51 -0.30
CA VAL A 349 -34.88 -19.21 0.95
C VAL A 349 -33.59 -19.26 1.75
N TYR A 350 -33.56 -18.49 2.87
CA TYR A 350 -32.43 -18.54 3.80
C TYR A 350 -32.71 -19.60 4.86
N GLU A 351 -31.93 -20.69 4.81
CA GLU A 351 -31.99 -21.78 5.79
C GLU A 351 -30.92 -21.55 6.86
N ILE A 352 -31.37 -21.43 8.11
CA ILE A 352 -30.53 -21.12 9.27
C ILE A 352 -30.46 -22.32 10.20
N ARG A 353 -29.25 -22.64 10.63
CA ARG A 353 -29.00 -23.53 11.77
C ARG A 353 -28.28 -22.70 12.84
N GLU A 354 -28.96 -22.37 13.93
CA GLU A 354 -28.56 -21.31 14.86
C GLU A 354 -27.35 -21.63 15.76
N GLY A 355 -27.22 -22.89 16.22
CA GLY A 355 -26.19 -23.29 17.19
C GLY A 355 -26.47 -22.81 18.62
N ASP A 356 -25.48 -22.95 19.51
CA ASP A 356 -25.57 -22.58 20.91
C ASP A 356 -24.93 -21.20 21.16
N LYS A 357 -25.38 -20.53 22.23
CA LYS A 357 -24.79 -19.25 22.66
C LYS A 357 -23.48 -19.48 23.39
N ILE A 358 -22.41 -18.83 22.93
CA ILE A 358 -21.06 -18.98 23.42
C ILE A 358 -20.61 -17.74 24.21
N LEU A 359 -19.96 -17.97 25.34
CA LEU A 359 -19.29 -16.95 26.15
C LEU A 359 -17.76 -17.09 25.96
N LEU A 360 -17.06 -15.97 26.02
CA LEU A 360 -15.60 -15.94 26.01
C LEU A 360 -15.07 -16.39 27.38
N ASP A 361 -14.28 -17.45 27.41
CA ASP A 361 -13.71 -17.98 28.65
C ASP A 361 -12.37 -17.31 28.96
N SER A 362 -11.40 -17.43 28.09
CA SER A 362 -10.08 -16.84 28.25
C SER A 362 -9.52 -16.31 26.92
N ILE A 363 -8.47 -15.49 27.02
CA ILE A 363 -7.75 -14.95 25.88
C ILE A 363 -6.28 -15.40 25.98
N LYS A 364 -5.80 -16.06 24.92
CA LYS A 364 -4.40 -16.46 24.78
C LYS A 364 -3.73 -15.65 23.69
N VAL A 365 -2.53 -15.14 23.96
CA VAL A 365 -1.73 -14.37 23.01
C VAL A 365 -0.46 -15.15 22.67
N GLU A 366 -0.19 -15.33 21.40
CA GLU A 366 0.95 -16.08 20.88
C GLU A 366 1.67 -15.29 19.78
N GLY A 367 3.00 -15.49 19.64
CA GLY A 367 3.81 -14.85 18.58
C GLY A 367 4.36 -13.46 18.92
N ASN A 368 3.97 -12.89 20.05
CA ASN A 368 4.46 -11.59 20.53
C ASN A 368 5.83 -11.73 21.23
N THR A 369 6.88 -11.75 20.44
CA THR A 369 8.26 -11.94 20.94
C THR A 369 8.88 -10.66 21.50
N LYS A 370 8.44 -9.50 21.03
CA LYS A 370 8.91 -8.17 21.44
C LYS A 370 7.80 -7.36 22.11
N THR A 371 6.61 -7.37 21.49
CA THR A 371 5.46 -6.60 21.95
C THR A 371 4.90 -7.17 23.25
N LYS A 372 4.75 -6.36 24.26
CA LYS A 372 4.15 -6.76 25.56
C LYS A 372 2.69 -7.19 25.36
N ALA A 373 2.24 -8.21 26.09
CA ALA A 373 0.88 -8.72 25.98
C ALA A 373 -0.19 -7.66 26.31
N ASN A 374 0.07 -6.76 27.28
CA ASN A 374 -0.86 -5.68 27.61
C ASN A 374 -1.11 -4.74 26.42
N VAL A 375 -0.11 -4.50 25.56
CA VAL A 375 -0.27 -3.68 24.34
C VAL A 375 -1.27 -4.31 23.38
N ILE A 376 -1.34 -5.63 23.33
CA ILE A 376 -2.32 -6.37 22.53
C ILE A 376 -3.68 -6.36 23.21
N LEU A 377 -3.71 -6.69 24.50
CA LEU A 377 -4.96 -6.85 25.26
C LEU A 377 -5.75 -5.53 25.38
N ARG A 378 -5.07 -4.38 25.52
CA ARG A 378 -5.73 -3.06 25.62
C ARG A 378 -6.46 -2.63 24.35
N GLU A 379 -6.12 -3.19 23.20
CA GLU A 379 -6.79 -2.91 21.92
C GLU A 379 -8.06 -3.75 21.71
N LEU A 380 -8.29 -4.76 22.55
CA LEU A 380 -9.44 -5.64 22.40
C LEU A 380 -10.74 -4.95 22.81
N ALA A 381 -11.81 -5.34 22.13
CA ALA A 381 -13.17 -4.93 22.45
C ALA A 381 -13.94 -5.98 23.27
N LEU A 382 -13.31 -7.12 23.57
CA LEU A 382 -13.85 -8.26 24.28
C LEU A 382 -13.01 -8.54 25.52
N ALA A 383 -13.65 -8.98 26.60
CA ALA A 383 -13.01 -9.44 27.81
C ALA A 383 -13.54 -10.83 28.21
N PRO A 384 -12.76 -11.63 28.96
CA PRO A 384 -13.26 -12.89 29.52
C PRO A 384 -14.57 -12.70 30.30
N GLY A 385 -15.54 -13.58 30.06
CA GLY A 385 -16.91 -13.50 30.59
C GLY A 385 -17.92 -12.78 29.68
N ASP A 386 -17.47 -12.03 28.69
CA ASP A 386 -18.37 -11.42 27.69
C ASP A 386 -19.05 -12.48 26.80
N VAL A 387 -20.17 -12.10 26.16
CA VAL A 387 -20.70 -12.84 25.02
C VAL A 387 -19.68 -12.81 23.90
N PHE A 388 -19.38 -13.98 23.33
CA PHE A 388 -18.38 -14.06 22.26
C PHE A 388 -18.92 -13.47 20.97
N ASP A 389 -18.66 -12.18 20.76
CA ASP A 389 -19.17 -11.37 19.68
C ASP A 389 -18.15 -11.30 18.53
N LEU A 390 -18.47 -11.92 17.38
CA LEU A 390 -17.61 -11.93 16.19
C LEU A 390 -17.34 -10.53 15.62
N THR A 391 -18.28 -9.61 15.74
CA THR A 391 -18.12 -8.24 15.25
C THR A 391 -17.11 -7.48 16.11
N ARG A 392 -17.19 -7.66 17.44
CA ARG A 392 -16.22 -7.10 18.38
C ARG A 392 -14.84 -7.76 18.23
N MET A 393 -14.80 -9.06 17.96
CA MET A 393 -13.56 -9.78 17.67
C MET A 393 -12.88 -9.24 16.41
N GLU A 394 -13.62 -9.11 15.30
CA GLU A 394 -13.09 -8.55 14.05
C GLU A 394 -12.67 -7.08 14.21
N SER A 395 -13.44 -6.29 14.95
CA SER A 395 -13.06 -4.92 15.30
C SER A 395 -11.75 -4.86 16.09
N SER A 396 -11.52 -5.83 16.99
CA SER A 396 -10.28 -5.97 17.75
C SER A 396 -9.11 -6.33 16.83
N ARG A 397 -9.33 -7.28 15.91
CA ARG A 397 -8.33 -7.67 14.90
C ARG A 397 -7.92 -6.47 14.04
N LEU A 398 -8.89 -5.71 13.55
CA LEU A 398 -8.64 -4.51 12.75
C LEU A 398 -7.91 -3.42 13.55
N ARG A 399 -8.22 -3.24 14.85
CA ARG A 399 -7.48 -2.30 15.71
C ARG A 399 -6.02 -2.72 15.84
N LEU A 400 -5.75 -4.00 16.11
CA LEU A 400 -4.38 -4.51 16.17
C LEU A 400 -3.64 -4.36 14.85
N MET A 401 -4.26 -4.67 13.72
CA MET A 401 -3.66 -4.44 12.39
C MET A 401 -3.37 -2.94 12.14
N ASN A 402 -4.26 -2.04 12.59
CA ASN A 402 -4.10 -0.61 12.42
C ASN A 402 -2.96 -0.02 13.27
N THR A 403 -2.51 -0.71 14.32
CA THR A 403 -1.31 -0.31 15.06
C THR A 403 -0.05 -0.37 14.18
N ARG A 404 -0.05 -1.20 13.14
CA ARG A 404 1.09 -1.53 12.29
C ARG A 404 2.26 -2.17 13.03
N PHE A 405 1.98 -2.78 14.19
CA PHE A 405 2.98 -3.54 14.95
C PHE A 405 3.11 -4.96 14.43
N PHE A 406 2.12 -5.42 13.68
CA PHE A 406 2.00 -6.77 13.18
C PHE A 406 1.86 -6.79 11.66
N GLU A 407 2.51 -7.77 11.02
CA GLU A 407 2.32 -8.09 9.59
C GLU A 407 1.01 -8.85 9.38
N ASP A 408 0.66 -9.68 10.37
CA ASP A 408 -0.57 -10.48 10.37
C ASP A 408 -1.10 -10.66 11.80
N VAL A 409 -2.41 -10.69 11.92
CA VAL A 409 -3.14 -10.96 13.17
C VAL A 409 -4.26 -11.93 12.86
N SER A 410 -4.16 -13.17 13.36
CA SER A 410 -5.24 -14.14 13.37
C SER A 410 -5.91 -14.16 14.74
N MET A 411 -7.22 -14.27 14.74
CA MET A 411 -8.04 -14.46 15.95
C MET A 411 -8.95 -15.64 15.70
N ASP A 412 -8.75 -16.71 16.45
CA ASP A 412 -9.46 -17.96 16.31
C ASP A 412 -10.15 -18.31 17.63
N ASP A 413 -11.31 -18.94 17.56
CA ASP A 413 -11.96 -19.51 18.71
C ASP A 413 -11.47 -20.95 18.96
N GLU A 414 -11.27 -21.28 20.23
CA GLU A 414 -10.88 -22.64 20.66
C GLU A 414 -11.94 -23.22 21.58
N GLU A 415 -12.34 -24.43 21.32
CA GLU A 415 -13.24 -25.17 22.20
C GLU A 415 -12.62 -25.39 23.58
N THR A 416 -13.46 -25.35 24.61
CA THR A 416 -13.08 -25.66 25.98
C THR A 416 -13.84 -26.92 26.47
N GLU A 417 -13.39 -27.47 27.59
CA GLU A 417 -14.11 -28.60 28.23
C GLU A 417 -15.49 -28.19 28.80
N VAL A 418 -15.74 -26.87 28.92
CA VAL A 418 -16.98 -26.33 29.46
C VAL A 418 -17.93 -26.01 28.33
N PRO A 419 -19.09 -26.67 28.20
CA PRO A 419 -20.09 -26.37 27.18
C PRO A 419 -20.54 -24.91 27.22
N GLY A 420 -20.73 -24.28 26.05
CA GLY A 420 -21.12 -22.88 25.90
C GLY A 420 -20.03 -21.87 26.19
N ARG A 421 -18.75 -22.32 26.31
CA ARG A 421 -17.60 -21.44 26.46
C ARG A 421 -16.52 -21.75 25.44
N ARG A 422 -15.85 -20.71 24.93
CA ARG A 422 -14.67 -20.84 24.07
C ARG A 422 -13.59 -19.86 24.46
N ASN A 423 -12.34 -20.26 24.27
CA ASN A 423 -11.19 -19.38 24.36
C ASN A 423 -11.02 -18.61 23.05
N MET A 424 -10.46 -17.41 23.14
CA MET A 424 -9.98 -16.69 21.97
C MET A 424 -8.44 -16.78 21.92
N ARG A 425 -7.91 -17.39 20.85
CA ARG A 425 -6.48 -17.41 20.58
C ARG A 425 -6.16 -16.28 19.61
N ILE A 426 -5.23 -15.44 19.99
CA ILE A 426 -4.70 -14.35 19.17
C ILE A 426 -3.28 -14.73 18.77
N THR A 427 -3.07 -15.00 17.51
CA THR A 427 -1.74 -15.27 16.96
C THR A 427 -1.28 -14.07 16.16
N VAL A 428 -0.13 -13.50 16.55
CA VAL A 428 0.42 -12.31 15.90
C VAL A 428 1.75 -12.63 15.23
N LYS A 429 2.00 -12.01 14.08
CA LYS A 429 3.30 -12.00 13.43
C LYS A 429 3.84 -10.58 13.47
N GLU A 430 4.91 -10.35 14.23
CA GLU A 430 5.45 -9.01 14.44
C GLU A 430 6.04 -8.41 13.17
N ALA A 431 5.69 -7.15 12.91
CA ALA A 431 6.23 -6.33 11.83
C ALA A 431 7.52 -5.61 12.25
N ARG A 432 8.21 -5.06 11.26
CA ARG A 432 9.27 -4.07 11.51
C ARG A 432 8.62 -2.72 11.77
N THR A 433 8.69 -2.24 13.01
CA THR A 433 8.08 -0.99 13.46
C THR A 433 9.05 0.20 13.45
N GLY A 434 10.34 -0.07 13.31
CA GLY A 434 11.39 0.94 13.15
C GLY A 434 11.60 1.28 11.68
N ASN A 435 11.69 2.57 11.36
CA ASN A 435 11.97 3.06 10.02
C ASN A 435 13.03 4.16 10.07
N LEU A 436 13.98 4.11 9.13
CA LEU A 436 14.99 5.13 8.90
C LEU A 436 14.76 5.70 7.51
N THR A 437 14.46 6.98 7.45
CA THR A 437 14.14 7.69 6.21
C THR A 437 15.19 8.77 5.96
N PHE A 438 15.74 8.79 4.77
CA PHE A 438 16.54 9.90 4.26
C PHE A 438 15.80 10.54 3.11
N GLY A 439 15.85 11.85 3.03
CA GLY A 439 15.22 12.57 1.94
C GLY A 439 15.95 13.86 1.60
N ALA A 440 15.75 14.30 0.37
CA ALA A 440 16.16 15.62 -0.10
C ALA A 440 14.93 16.31 -0.68
N GLY A 441 14.80 17.59 -0.42
CA GLY A 441 13.72 18.42 -0.94
C GLY A 441 14.26 19.73 -1.48
N PHE A 442 13.42 20.40 -2.27
CA PHE A 442 13.68 21.74 -2.74
C PHE A 442 12.36 22.51 -2.77
N SER A 443 12.33 23.71 -2.25
CA SER A 443 11.14 24.57 -2.29
C SER A 443 11.51 26.02 -2.63
N SER A 444 10.53 26.80 -3.06
CA SER A 444 10.75 28.23 -3.34
C SER A 444 11.21 28.99 -2.09
N LEU A 445 10.79 28.56 -0.91
CA LEU A 445 11.11 29.20 0.37
C LEU A 445 12.43 28.72 0.97
N GLU A 446 12.52 27.46 1.29
CA GLU A 446 13.65 26.87 2.04
C GLU A 446 14.84 26.52 1.17
N LYS A 447 14.68 26.62 -0.18
CA LYS A 447 15.66 26.20 -1.18
C LYS A 447 15.95 24.70 -1.02
N ALA A 448 17.20 24.28 -0.96
CA ALA A 448 17.58 22.89 -0.80
C ALA A 448 17.49 22.48 0.67
N ILE A 449 16.90 21.31 0.94
CA ILE A 449 16.85 20.69 2.26
C ILE A 449 17.25 19.21 2.14
N LEU A 450 17.94 18.75 3.16
CA LEU A 450 18.23 17.33 3.38
C LEU A 450 17.69 16.96 4.76
N PHE A 451 17.07 15.80 4.89
CA PHE A 451 16.64 15.34 6.20
C PHE A 451 16.92 13.87 6.42
N ALA A 452 17.12 13.52 7.68
CA ALA A 452 17.16 12.16 8.17
C ALA A 452 16.14 12.03 9.31
N GLU A 453 15.34 10.98 9.28
CA GLU A 453 14.31 10.72 10.29
C GLU A 453 14.33 9.26 10.71
N VAL A 454 14.40 9.04 12.01
CA VAL A 454 14.23 7.74 12.66
C VAL A 454 12.88 7.73 13.33
N THR A 455 12.05 6.76 13.00
CA THR A 455 10.76 6.55 13.68
C THR A 455 10.68 5.13 14.24
N GLN A 456 10.08 4.98 15.41
CA GLN A 456 9.75 3.69 16.01
C GLN A 456 8.31 3.75 16.53
N GLY A 457 7.42 2.96 15.92
CA GLY A 457 5.99 2.96 16.25
C GLY A 457 5.63 2.14 17.49
N ASN A 458 6.42 1.12 17.79
CA ASN A 458 6.26 0.26 18.97
C ASN A 458 7.45 0.46 19.91
N PHE A 459 7.66 1.70 20.35
CA PHE A 459 8.80 2.08 21.20
C PHE A 459 8.58 1.64 22.63
N ASP A 460 9.68 1.36 23.35
CA ASP A 460 9.72 1.09 24.79
C ASP A 460 10.94 1.82 25.38
N LEU A 461 10.72 2.99 25.94
CA LEU A 461 11.77 3.89 26.43
C LEU A 461 12.72 3.23 27.44
N PHE A 462 12.21 2.29 28.22
CA PHE A 462 12.95 1.67 29.32
C PHE A 462 13.53 0.29 29.02
N ASN A 463 13.24 -0.28 27.85
CA ASN A 463 13.67 -1.64 27.50
C ASN A 463 14.78 -1.67 26.42
N TRP A 464 16.00 -1.37 26.82
CA TRP A 464 17.16 -1.41 25.95
C TRP A 464 17.47 -2.84 25.42
N ARG A 465 17.02 -3.90 26.12
CA ARG A 465 17.25 -5.31 25.73
C ARG A 465 16.54 -5.70 24.46
N THR A 466 15.40 -5.12 24.18
CA THR A 466 14.65 -5.31 22.93
C THR A 466 14.95 -4.24 21.87
N PHE A 467 16.08 -3.51 22.02
CA PHE A 467 16.36 -2.31 21.23
C PHE A 467 15.25 -1.28 21.30
N PHE A 468 14.78 -1.02 22.51
CA PHE A 468 13.72 -0.04 22.80
C PHE A 468 12.40 -0.35 22.04
N GLN A 469 11.98 -1.62 22.01
CA GLN A 469 10.74 -2.05 21.35
C GLN A 469 9.84 -2.82 22.30
N GLY A 470 8.50 -2.62 22.16
CA GLY A 470 7.51 -3.52 22.73
C GLY A 470 6.41 -2.89 23.57
N ASP A 471 6.45 -1.61 23.93
CA ASP A 471 5.46 -0.97 24.81
C ASP A 471 4.38 -0.14 24.10
N GLY A 472 4.47 -0.08 22.76
CA GLY A 472 3.48 0.65 21.96
C GLY A 472 3.64 2.16 21.97
N GLN A 473 4.71 2.70 22.57
CA GLN A 473 5.04 4.12 22.52
C GLN A 473 5.46 4.52 21.11
N LYS A 474 5.37 5.82 20.80
CA LYS A 474 5.85 6.38 19.55
C LYS A 474 7.10 7.22 19.77
N PHE A 475 8.10 6.97 18.95
CA PHE A 475 9.35 7.71 18.95
C PHE A 475 9.63 8.28 17.57
N ARG A 476 10.07 9.53 17.49
CA ARG A 476 10.56 10.16 16.28
C ARG A 476 11.74 11.07 16.60
N LEU A 477 12.81 10.86 15.86
CA LEU A 477 13.98 11.75 15.85
C LEU A 477 14.18 12.22 14.42
N ARG A 478 14.07 13.53 14.19
CA ARG A 478 14.26 14.15 12.89
C ARG A 478 15.37 15.20 12.96
N ALA A 479 16.25 15.15 11.98
CA ALA A 479 17.24 16.19 11.73
C ALA A 479 17.08 16.66 10.28
N GLN A 480 16.88 17.95 10.07
CA GLN A 480 16.81 18.61 8.77
C GLN A 480 17.88 19.67 8.69
N LEU A 481 18.61 19.67 7.59
CA LEU A 481 19.62 20.66 7.24
C LEU A 481 19.24 21.24 5.89
N GLY A 482 19.08 22.54 5.82
CA GLY A 482 18.71 23.25 4.62
C GLY A 482 19.54 24.52 4.40
N SER A 483 19.42 25.05 3.19
CA SER A 483 20.11 26.30 2.84
C SER A 483 19.62 27.51 3.64
N ARG A 484 18.35 27.48 4.08
CA ARG A 484 17.68 28.56 4.81
C ARG A 484 16.89 28.11 6.02
N SER A 485 16.91 26.82 6.34
CA SER A 485 16.23 26.29 7.53
C SER A 485 16.96 25.07 8.07
N ASN A 486 17.09 25.02 9.37
CA ASN A 486 17.59 23.84 10.08
C ASN A 486 16.56 23.44 11.15
N GLU A 487 16.30 22.17 11.29
CA GLU A 487 15.37 21.67 12.29
C GLU A 487 15.91 20.39 12.94
N PHE A 488 15.79 20.32 14.23
CA PHE A 488 16.01 19.12 15.03
C PHE A 488 14.78 18.89 15.91
N VAL A 489 14.20 17.68 15.87
CA VAL A 489 13.01 17.33 16.65
C VAL A 489 13.19 15.95 17.26
N LEU A 490 13.00 15.85 18.56
CA LEU A 490 12.84 14.60 19.31
C LEU A 490 11.42 14.56 19.88
N TYR A 491 10.65 13.55 19.48
CA TYR A 491 9.26 13.35 19.89
C TYR A 491 9.08 11.98 20.53
N VAL A 492 8.40 11.94 21.68
CA VAL A 492 8.00 10.69 22.36
C VAL A 492 6.55 10.82 22.81
N GLU A 493 5.73 9.81 22.53
CA GLU A 493 4.32 9.72 22.91
C GLU A 493 4.01 8.34 23.51
N GLU A 494 3.37 8.32 24.69
CA GLU A 494 2.68 7.15 25.24
C GLU A 494 1.19 7.27 24.89
N PRO A 495 0.64 6.41 23.99
CA PRO A 495 -0.77 6.51 23.58
C PRO A 495 -1.77 6.07 24.65
N TRP A 496 -1.33 5.30 25.65
CA TRP A 496 -2.16 4.71 26.70
C TRP A 496 -1.63 5.07 28.10
N LEU A 497 -1.53 6.37 28.37
CA LEU A 497 -1.05 6.85 29.66
C LEU A 497 -1.97 6.36 30.80
N PHE A 498 -1.37 5.74 31.82
CA PHE A 498 -2.10 5.11 32.94
C PHE A 498 -3.10 4.01 32.51
N GLU A 499 -2.78 3.26 31.44
CA GLU A 499 -3.65 2.22 30.87
C GLU A 499 -5.04 2.75 30.44
N GLN A 500 -5.13 4.04 30.14
CA GLN A 500 -6.32 4.72 29.64
C GLN A 500 -6.09 5.20 28.20
N ARG A 501 -7.15 5.41 27.45
CA ARG A 501 -7.11 6.04 26.11
C ARG A 501 -6.83 7.54 26.23
N LEU A 502 -5.73 7.86 26.84
CA LEU A 502 -5.17 9.21 27.02
C LEU A 502 -3.73 9.16 26.54
N ALA A 503 -3.42 9.84 25.46
CA ALA A 503 -2.04 9.96 25.01
C ALA A 503 -1.36 11.09 25.77
N GLY A 504 -0.13 10.86 26.20
CA GLY A 504 0.72 11.89 26.78
C GLY A 504 2.13 11.81 26.21
N GLY A 505 2.79 12.92 26.05
CA GLY A 505 4.12 12.91 25.45
C GLY A 505 4.83 14.23 25.57
N PHE A 506 6.02 14.26 25.00
CA PHE A 506 6.83 15.46 24.91
C PHE A 506 7.52 15.58 23.55
N GLU A 507 7.82 16.82 23.17
CA GLU A 507 8.64 17.16 22.01
C GLU A 507 9.75 18.11 22.45
N LEU A 508 11.00 17.84 22.07
CA LEU A 508 12.13 18.74 22.17
C LEU A 508 12.50 19.18 20.77
N TYR A 509 12.66 20.47 20.55
CA TYR A 509 12.98 20.96 19.22
C TYR A 509 13.94 22.14 19.24
N ARG A 510 14.67 22.26 18.14
CA ARG A 510 15.44 23.43 17.75
C ARG A 510 15.19 23.69 16.29
N ARG A 511 14.66 24.88 15.98
CA ARG A 511 14.32 25.32 14.63
C ARG A 511 15.05 26.62 14.32
N GLN A 512 15.55 26.76 13.12
CA GLN A 512 16.18 27.96 12.61
C GLN A 512 15.61 28.26 11.24
N ALA A 513 15.25 29.52 10.98
CA ALA A 513 14.67 29.95 9.72
C ALA A 513 15.28 31.30 9.30
N GLU A 514 15.81 31.33 8.07
CA GLU A 514 16.48 32.49 7.46
C GLU A 514 15.74 32.95 6.20
N PHE A 515 14.44 32.70 6.10
CA PHE A 515 13.63 33.03 4.92
C PHE A 515 12.46 33.97 5.24
N TYR A 516 12.44 34.57 6.42
CA TYR A 516 11.38 35.50 6.82
C TYR A 516 11.53 36.92 6.26
N GLY A 517 12.57 37.16 5.49
CA GLY A 517 12.86 38.50 4.94
C GLY A 517 13.99 39.18 5.67
N PRO A 518 13.75 40.33 6.36
CA PRO A 518 14.82 41.17 6.89
C PRO A 518 15.41 40.69 8.24
N PHE A 519 15.10 39.49 8.70
CA PHE A 519 15.66 38.93 9.93
C PHE A 519 15.68 37.40 9.88
N SER A 520 16.47 36.80 10.76
CA SER A 520 16.53 35.37 10.99
C SER A 520 15.98 35.03 12.38
N GLU A 521 15.31 33.88 12.49
CA GLU A 521 14.73 33.39 13.75
C GLU A 521 15.36 32.05 14.15
N ARG A 522 15.70 31.91 15.41
CA ARG A 522 16.06 30.66 16.05
C ARG A 522 15.13 30.42 17.23
N ARG A 523 14.49 29.24 17.25
CA ARG A 523 13.59 28.82 18.31
C ARG A 523 14.04 27.49 18.86
N ALA A 524 14.33 27.41 20.17
CA ALA A 524 14.63 26.18 20.88
C ALA A 524 13.64 26.01 22.02
N GLY A 525 13.05 24.85 22.17
CA GLY A 525 12.03 24.69 23.20
C GLY A 525 11.64 23.24 23.45
N PHE A 526 10.73 23.10 24.41
CA PHE A 526 10.06 21.83 24.66
C PHE A 526 8.55 22.03 24.73
N GLU A 527 7.83 20.98 24.36
CA GLU A 527 6.39 20.86 24.54
C GLU A 527 6.10 19.60 25.33
N VAL A 528 5.19 19.70 26.31
CA VAL A 528 4.54 18.54 26.92
C VAL A 528 3.06 18.59 26.61
N PHE A 529 2.45 17.44 26.32
CA PHE A 529 1.06 17.42 25.92
C PHE A 529 0.28 16.22 26.43
N LEU A 530 -1.02 16.43 26.53
CA LEU A 530 -2.04 15.39 26.72
C LEU A 530 -3.00 15.44 25.55
N ARG A 531 -3.45 14.27 25.06
CA ARG A 531 -4.32 14.15 23.90
C ARG A 531 -5.33 13.03 24.14
N LYS A 532 -6.61 13.33 23.91
CA LYS A 532 -7.72 12.39 24.14
C LYS A 532 -8.80 12.57 23.07
N VAL A 533 -9.38 11.45 22.61
CA VAL A 533 -10.62 11.48 21.85
C VAL A 533 -11.76 11.80 22.81
N LEU A 534 -12.41 12.94 22.63
CA LEU A 534 -13.49 13.46 23.48
C LEU A 534 -14.86 12.93 23.04
N PHE A 535 -15.10 12.97 21.74
CA PHE A 535 -16.32 12.50 21.10
C PHE A 535 -15.96 11.76 19.82
N GLU A 536 -16.95 11.16 19.15
CA GLU A 536 -16.72 10.52 17.85
C GLU A 536 -16.05 11.49 16.87
N MET A 537 -14.84 11.10 16.39
CA MET A 537 -14.02 11.88 15.47
C MET A 537 -13.54 13.26 15.99
N VAL A 538 -13.71 13.59 17.26
CA VAL A 538 -13.22 14.82 17.88
C VAL A 538 -12.16 14.52 18.90
N GLU A 539 -10.96 15.03 18.64
CA GLU A 539 -9.79 14.92 19.51
C GLU A 539 -9.51 16.25 20.20
N GLY A 540 -9.31 16.22 21.51
CA GLY A 540 -8.79 17.33 22.29
C GLY A 540 -7.30 17.13 22.59
N ARG A 541 -6.51 18.17 22.41
CA ARG A 541 -5.11 18.24 22.83
C ARG A 541 -4.91 19.45 23.71
N PHE A 542 -4.28 19.24 24.85
CA PHE A 542 -3.79 20.28 25.72
C PHE A 542 -2.28 20.20 25.79
N SER A 543 -1.57 21.28 25.54
CA SER A 543 -0.12 21.29 25.62
C SER A 543 0.40 22.53 26.34
N TYR A 544 1.58 22.37 26.93
CA TYR A 544 2.38 23.46 27.47
C TYR A 544 3.71 23.49 26.72
N ASN A 545 4.05 24.68 26.23
CA ASN A 545 5.28 24.94 25.49
C ASN A 545 6.13 25.97 26.25
N LEU A 546 7.42 25.76 26.29
CA LEU A 546 8.39 26.75 26.71
C LEU A 546 9.43 26.92 25.62
N ASP A 547 9.41 28.09 24.97
CA ASP A 547 10.23 28.45 23.82
C ASP A 547 11.25 29.52 24.20
N GLN A 548 12.48 29.30 23.81
CA GLN A 548 13.50 30.36 23.75
C GLN A 548 13.57 30.83 22.29
N VAL A 549 13.20 32.09 22.07
CA VAL A 549 13.14 32.73 20.75
C VAL A 549 14.24 33.78 20.61
N ASP A 550 15.11 33.57 19.63
CA ASP A 550 16.24 34.47 19.34
C ASP A 550 16.08 35.02 17.91
N ILE A 551 16.04 36.33 17.80
CA ILE A 551 15.98 37.07 16.52
C ILE A 551 17.36 37.67 16.28
N TYR A 552 17.98 37.30 15.18
CA TYR A 552 19.34 37.70 14.85
C TYR A 552 19.46 38.08 13.35
N ASP A 553 20.58 38.60 12.95
CA ASP A 553 20.85 39.08 11.57
C ASP A 553 19.74 40.02 11.05
N VAL A 554 19.36 41.01 11.89
CA VAL A 554 18.35 41.99 11.52
C VAL A 554 18.95 42.99 10.52
N ASP A 555 18.40 43.04 9.29
CA ASP A 555 18.86 43.95 8.26
C ASP A 555 18.66 45.43 8.70
N PRO A 556 19.58 46.33 8.41
CA PRO A 556 19.40 47.75 8.66
C PRO A 556 18.16 48.37 7.98
N THR A 557 17.68 47.75 6.90
CA THR A 557 16.45 48.16 6.19
C THR A 557 15.17 47.60 6.78
N ALA A 558 15.27 46.70 7.77
CA ALA A 558 14.13 46.13 8.44
C ALA A 558 13.18 47.18 9.01
N PRO A 559 11.88 46.89 9.16
CA PRO A 559 10.91 47.76 9.83
C PRO A 559 11.42 48.34 11.14
N SER A 560 11.17 49.64 11.37
CA SER A 560 11.61 50.30 12.61
C SER A 560 10.98 49.66 13.83
N SER A 561 9.75 49.20 13.74
CA SER A 561 9.06 48.43 14.77
C SER A 561 9.83 47.17 15.16
N ILE A 562 10.32 46.40 14.20
CA ILE A 562 11.10 45.18 14.43
C ILE A 562 12.47 45.51 15.04
N ARG A 563 13.18 46.48 14.44
CA ARG A 563 14.50 46.90 14.95
C ARG A 563 14.44 47.45 16.38
N ASN A 564 13.43 48.27 16.69
CA ASN A 564 13.23 48.80 18.03
C ASN A 564 12.87 47.68 19.01
N PHE A 565 11.98 46.76 18.61
CA PHE A 565 11.62 45.59 19.44
C PHE A 565 12.88 44.77 19.82
N VAL A 566 13.70 44.42 18.85
CA VAL A 566 14.94 43.67 19.08
C VAL A 566 15.95 44.45 19.91
N ALA A 567 16.07 45.78 19.68
CA ALA A 567 17.00 46.60 20.44
C ALA A 567 16.59 46.86 21.88
N THR A 568 15.30 46.77 22.20
CA THR A 568 14.77 47.00 23.54
C THR A 568 14.48 45.74 24.36
N SER A 569 14.47 44.60 23.68
CA SER A 569 14.22 43.30 24.30
C SER A 569 15.53 42.60 24.66
N ASP A 570 15.56 41.92 25.80
CA ASP A 570 16.67 41.07 26.22
C ASP A 570 16.60 39.74 25.47
N MET A 571 17.25 39.67 24.31
CA MET A 571 17.30 38.45 23.52
C MET A 571 18.26 37.41 24.12
N PRO A 572 17.91 36.10 24.07
CA PRO A 572 16.69 35.51 23.55
C PRO A 572 15.49 35.61 24.49
N LEU A 573 14.30 35.86 23.94
CA LEU A 573 13.04 35.90 24.68
C LEU A 573 12.57 34.51 25.13
N LEU A 574 12.01 34.43 26.33
CA LEU A 574 11.36 33.24 26.82
C LEU A 574 9.85 33.33 26.63
N VAL A 575 9.29 32.50 25.76
CA VAL A 575 7.84 32.43 25.52
C VAL A 575 7.26 31.17 26.12
N SER A 576 6.49 31.35 27.19
CA SER A 576 5.81 30.27 27.91
C SER A 576 4.32 30.29 27.57
N LYS A 577 3.76 29.19 27.05
CA LYS A 577 2.36 29.17 26.59
C LYS A 577 1.65 27.85 26.82
N ALA A 578 0.39 27.94 27.17
CA ALA A 578 -0.55 26.81 27.17
C ALA A 578 -1.44 26.86 25.93
N THR A 579 -1.63 25.72 25.28
CA THR A 579 -2.42 25.59 24.06
C THR A 579 -3.50 24.54 24.25
N ALA A 580 -4.74 24.88 23.90
CA ALA A 580 -5.86 23.95 23.81
C ALA A 580 -6.30 23.83 22.34
N THR A 581 -6.28 22.63 21.80
CA THR A 581 -6.66 22.35 20.42
C THR A 581 -7.81 21.35 20.38
N LEU A 582 -8.85 21.65 19.62
CA LEU A 582 -9.93 20.74 19.26
C LEU A 582 -9.81 20.42 17.77
N LEU A 583 -9.69 19.16 17.45
CA LEU A 583 -9.53 18.66 16.09
C LEU A 583 -10.63 17.66 15.75
N ARG A 584 -11.38 17.93 14.68
CA ARG A 584 -12.27 16.96 14.05
C ARG A 584 -11.73 16.65 12.65
N ASP A 585 -11.43 15.38 12.38
CA ASP A 585 -10.91 14.94 11.08
C ASP A 585 -11.64 13.68 10.62
N ASN A 586 -12.49 13.81 9.59
CA ASN A 586 -13.22 12.72 8.98
C ASN A 586 -12.92 12.58 7.48
N ARG A 587 -11.77 13.07 7.04
CA ARG A 587 -11.32 12.96 5.66
C ARG A 587 -11.22 11.49 5.24
N ARG A 588 -11.59 11.23 3.98
CA ARG A 588 -11.58 9.88 3.38
C ARG A 588 -10.75 9.88 2.10
N GLY A 589 -10.29 8.70 1.71
CA GLY A 589 -9.42 8.49 0.57
C GLY A 589 -7.94 8.51 0.95
N ASN A 590 -7.08 8.86 0.01
CA ASN A 590 -5.64 8.97 0.28
C ASN A 590 -5.37 10.20 1.17
N ILE A 591 -4.55 10.01 2.21
CA ILE A 591 -4.19 11.09 3.17
C ILE A 591 -3.55 12.31 2.47
N LEU A 592 -2.80 12.07 1.37
CA LEU A 592 -2.15 13.11 0.59
C LEU A 592 -3.10 13.80 -0.41
N PHE A 593 -4.16 13.10 -0.81
CA PHE A 593 -5.20 13.57 -1.73
C PHE A 593 -6.58 13.12 -1.25
N PRO A 594 -7.09 13.72 -0.17
CA PRO A 594 -8.42 13.39 0.31
C PRO A 594 -9.47 13.67 -0.77
N THR A 595 -10.43 12.77 -0.90
CA THR A 595 -11.51 12.90 -1.90
C THR A 595 -12.83 13.35 -1.30
N SER A 596 -13.05 13.11 -0.01
CA SER A 596 -14.26 13.51 0.70
C SER A 596 -13.99 13.75 2.19
N GLY A 597 -14.99 14.30 2.90
CA GLY A 597 -14.89 14.58 4.32
C GLY A 597 -14.43 16.00 4.63
N SER A 598 -14.09 16.23 5.89
CA SER A 598 -13.67 17.56 6.37
C SER A 598 -12.64 17.43 7.50
N ARG A 599 -11.87 18.50 7.70
CA ARG A 599 -11.06 18.71 8.88
C ARG A 599 -11.36 20.09 9.44
N VAL A 600 -11.62 20.16 10.74
CA VAL A 600 -11.84 21.40 11.48
C VAL A 600 -10.92 21.39 12.69
N GLU A 601 -10.14 22.42 12.85
CA GLU A 601 -9.20 22.61 13.95
C GLU A 601 -9.41 23.98 14.58
N LEU A 602 -9.70 24.00 15.87
CA LEU A 602 -9.76 25.21 16.68
C LEU A 602 -8.60 25.17 17.68
N ARG A 603 -7.74 26.17 17.62
CA ARG A 603 -6.57 26.30 18.48
C ARG A 603 -6.66 27.57 19.29
N ASN A 604 -6.51 27.47 20.62
CA ASN A 604 -6.44 28.59 21.54
C ASN A 604 -5.13 28.54 22.28
N GLU A 605 -4.40 29.62 22.32
CA GLU A 605 -3.10 29.76 22.99
C GLU A 605 -3.18 30.90 24.01
N LEU A 606 -2.69 30.66 25.20
CA LEU A 606 -2.48 31.66 26.23
C LEU A 606 -0.98 31.69 26.55
N ALA A 607 -0.32 32.78 26.21
CA ALA A 607 1.09 32.98 26.51
C ALA A 607 1.27 33.91 27.71
N GLY A 608 2.33 33.68 28.45
CA GLY A 608 2.69 34.50 29.58
C GLY A 608 1.73 34.44 30.75
N THR A 609 1.39 35.57 31.34
CA THR A 609 0.48 35.70 32.47
C THR A 609 0.89 34.77 33.64
N VAL A 610 0.05 33.79 34.02
CA VAL A 610 0.32 32.81 35.10
C VAL A 610 1.48 31.84 34.77
N PHE A 611 1.87 31.72 33.52
CA PHE A 611 2.95 30.83 33.08
C PHE A 611 4.31 31.54 33.05
N GLY A 612 4.32 32.88 33.17
CA GLY A 612 5.54 33.70 33.10
C GLY A 612 6.11 33.77 31.67
N GLY A 613 7.26 34.39 31.52
CA GLY A 613 7.92 34.60 30.22
C GLY A 613 7.86 36.08 29.82
N ASP A 614 8.32 36.37 28.56
CA ASP A 614 8.52 37.73 28.10
C ASP A 614 7.44 38.17 27.08
N ALA A 615 6.37 37.39 26.95
CA ALA A 615 5.27 37.68 26.02
C ALA A 615 3.92 37.29 26.63
N ASP A 616 3.00 38.27 26.71
CA ASP A 616 1.66 38.10 27.26
C ASP A 616 0.62 38.35 26.18
N TYR A 617 -0.04 37.27 25.70
CA TYR A 617 -1.09 37.34 24.68
C TYR A 617 -2.05 36.18 24.74
N PHE A 618 -3.24 36.39 24.20
CA PHE A 618 -4.19 35.34 23.84
C PHE A 618 -4.35 35.26 22.33
N LYS A 619 -4.25 34.06 21.78
CA LYS A 619 -4.36 33.79 20.33
C LYS A 619 -5.37 32.71 20.07
N THR A 620 -6.28 32.96 19.12
CA THR A 620 -7.26 31.98 18.63
C THR A 620 -7.13 31.82 17.14
N GLU A 621 -7.15 30.60 16.66
CA GLU A 621 -7.12 30.28 15.24
C GLU A 621 -8.09 29.14 14.92
N LEU A 622 -8.96 29.37 13.93
CA LEU A 622 -9.83 28.35 13.33
C LEU A 622 -9.32 28.01 11.94
N ARG A 623 -9.09 26.75 11.69
CA ARG A 623 -8.76 26.19 10.38
C ARG A 623 -9.79 25.17 9.96
N THR A 624 -10.32 25.28 8.78
CA THR A 624 -11.31 24.34 8.24
C THR A 624 -10.99 23.99 6.79
N VAL A 625 -11.23 22.76 6.41
CA VAL A 625 -11.23 22.31 5.01
C VAL A 625 -12.29 21.26 4.80
N LYS A 626 -13.01 21.35 3.68
CA LYS A 626 -14.01 20.36 3.24
C LYS A 626 -13.66 19.87 1.84
N PHE A 627 -13.67 18.56 1.65
CA PHE A 627 -13.46 17.90 0.37
C PHE A 627 -14.80 17.36 -0.14
N ILE A 628 -15.14 17.72 -1.36
CA ILE A 628 -16.42 17.39 -2.01
C ILE A 628 -16.09 16.65 -3.30
N PRO A 629 -16.39 15.34 -3.40
CA PRO A 629 -16.25 14.62 -4.66
C PRO A 629 -17.29 15.15 -5.64
N THR A 630 -16.87 15.51 -6.86
CA THR A 630 -17.75 16.03 -7.90
C THR A 630 -18.07 14.97 -8.96
N PHE A 631 -17.04 14.38 -9.57
CA PHE A 631 -17.16 13.29 -10.52
C PHE A 631 -16.26 12.13 -10.07
N GLU A 632 -16.83 11.23 -9.27
CA GLU A 632 -16.08 10.12 -8.64
C GLU A 632 -15.36 9.24 -9.67
N SER A 633 -16.02 8.93 -10.78
CA SER A 633 -15.43 8.13 -11.87
C SER A 633 -14.20 8.75 -12.51
N LEU A 634 -13.97 10.05 -12.34
CA LEU A 634 -12.85 10.82 -12.86
C LEU A 634 -11.90 11.28 -11.74
N GLU A 635 -12.13 10.85 -10.50
CA GLU A 635 -11.39 11.26 -9.31
C GLU A 635 -11.23 12.79 -9.19
N GLN A 636 -12.34 13.51 -9.42
CA GLN A 636 -12.35 14.98 -9.32
C GLN A 636 -12.86 15.40 -7.94
N THR A 637 -12.19 16.39 -7.35
CA THR A 637 -12.50 16.86 -6.00
C THR A 637 -12.43 18.36 -5.93
N LEU A 638 -13.46 18.99 -5.35
CA LEU A 638 -13.46 20.36 -4.92
C LEU A 638 -13.06 20.43 -3.44
N SER A 639 -12.01 21.15 -3.09
CA SER A 639 -11.67 21.46 -1.71
C SER A 639 -11.96 22.94 -1.41
N ILE A 640 -12.61 23.17 -0.29
CA ILE A 640 -12.89 24.51 0.23
C ILE A 640 -12.22 24.65 1.57
N MET A 641 -11.36 25.65 1.74
CA MET A 641 -10.59 25.90 2.95
C MET A 641 -10.93 27.30 3.47
N GLY A 642 -11.08 27.40 4.78
CA GLY A 642 -11.18 28.66 5.51
C GLY A 642 -10.21 28.69 6.68
N ARG A 643 -9.59 29.82 6.92
CA ARG A 643 -8.81 30.10 8.13
C ARG A 643 -9.17 31.49 8.65
N ALA A 644 -9.29 31.62 9.95
CA ALA A 644 -9.49 32.91 10.59
C ALA A 644 -8.83 32.88 11.98
N GLY A 645 -8.31 33.99 12.42
CA GLY A 645 -7.73 34.07 13.73
C GLY A 645 -7.49 35.51 14.18
N PHE A 646 -7.34 35.64 15.46
CA PHE A 646 -6.90 36.89 16.08
C PHE A 646 -5.92 36.61 17.21
N ILE A 647 -5.09 37.58 17.51
CA ILE A 647 -4.16 37.60 18.63
C ILE A 647 -4.31 38.93 19.35
N SER A 648 -4.46 38.86 20.66
CA SER A 648 -4.73 40.01 21.55
C SER A 648 -3.65 40.09 22.60
N ALA A 649 -3.05 41.24 22.76
CA ALA A 649 -2.16 41.49 23.85
C ALA A 649 -2.92 41.44 25.21
N ILE A 650 -2.27 41.02 26.27
CA ILE A 650 -2.84 41.01 27.61
C ILE A 650 -2.14 42.12 28.41
N ASP A 651 -2.90 42.88 29.18
CA ASP A 651 -2.47 44.07 29.93
C ASP A 651 -1.79 45.10 28.98
N ASP A 652 -0.75 45.75 29.43
CA ASP A 652 0.02 46.75 28.65
C ASP A 652 1.14 46.12 27.79
N SER A 653 1.06 44.81 27.49
CA SER A 653 2.06 44.11 26.69
C SER A 653 1.89 44.39 25.18
N THR A 654 2.86 44.02 24.39
CA THR A 654 2.80 44.08 22.92
C THR A 654 2.95 42.69 22.34
N VAL A 655 2.11 42.35 21.37
CA VAL A 655 2.24 41.09 20.65
C VAL A 655 3.56 41.03 19.90
N PRO A 656 4.45 40.06 20.18
CA PRO A 656 5.68 39.88 19.43
C PRO A 656 5.42 39.69 17.95
N PHE A 657 6.15 40.41 17.10
CA PHE A 657 5.92 40.34 15.65
C PHE A 657 6.08 38.94 15.06
N PHE A 658 6.90 38.09 15.63
CA PHE A 658 7.12 36.72 15.17
C PHE A 658 5.94 35.76 15.48
N ASP A 659 5.01 36.13 16.39
CA ASP A 659 3.80 35.37 16.67
C ASP A 659 2.54 35.98 16.02
N ARG A 660 2.64 37.13 15.30
CA ARG A 660 1.56 37.71 14.50
C ARG A 660 1.19 36.86 13.29
N PHE A 661 0.06 37.19 12.66
CA PHE A 661 -0.40 36.51 11.46
C PHE A 661 0.19 37.13 10.20
N PHE A 662 0.46 36.27 9.22
CA PHE A 662 0.96 36.62 7.90
C PHE A 662 0.25 35.79 6.83
N LEU A 663 -0.01 36.34 5.65
CA LEU A 663 -0.48 35.65 4.46
C LEU A 663 0.47 35.89 3.28
N GLY A 664 0.30 35.11 2.21
CA GLY A 664 1.18 35.06 1.04
C GLY A 664 2.01 33.77 1.01
N GLY A 665 2.37 33.32 -0.18
CA GLY A 665 3.19 32.14 -0.43
C GLY A 665 2.42 30.83 -0.62
N PRO A 666 3.14 29.72 -0.81
CA PRO A 666 2.61 28.44 -1.31
C PRO A 666 1.55 27.80 -0.43
N TYR A 667 1.46 28.16 0.84
CA TYR A 667 0.55 27.56 1.83
C TYR A 667 -0.68 28.41 2.15
N THR A 668 -0.71 29.66 1.69
CA THR A 668 -1.83 30.60 1.92
C THR A 668 -2.31 31.22 0.60
N LEU A 669 -1.98 32.46 0.28
CA LEU A 669 -2.32 33.13 -0.99
C LEU A 669 -1.19 32.94 -2.01
N ARG A 670 -1.41 32.05 -2.96
CA ARG A 670 -0.34 31.57 -3.88
C ARG A 670 0.03 32.54 -4.99
N GLY A 671 -0.74 33.60 -5.18
CA GLY A 671 -0.43 34.67 -6.11
C GLY A 671 0.48 35.76 -5.54
N PHE A 672 0.87 35.64 -4.30
CA PHE A 672 1.67 36.64 -3.59
C PHE A 672 2.94 36.01 -3.00
N ALA A 673 3.99 36.82 -2.83
CA ALA A 673 5.22 36.35 -2.21
C ALA A 673 4.99 35.93 -0.75
N TYR A 674 5.94 35.21 -0.18
CA TYR A 674 5.80 34.67 1.17
C TYR A 674 5.73 35.76 2.23
N ARG A 675 4.68 35.73 3.08
CA ARG A 675 4.37 36.72 4.11
C ARG A 675 4.04 38.13 3.60
N ASP A 676 3.88 38.33 2.31
CA ASP A 676 3.83 39.64 1.68
C ASP A 676 2.45 40.31 1.72
N VAL A 677 1.40 39.60 2.17
CA VAL A 677 0.03 40.14 2.26
C VAL A 677 -0.22 40.73 3.65
N GLY A 678 -0.69 41.97 3.68
CA GLY A 678 -1.07 42.71 4.88
C GLY A 678 -0.15 43.90 5.21
N PRO A 679 -0.19 44.42 6.45
CA PRO A 679 0.51 45.61 6.85
C PRO A 679 2.01 45.57 6.62
N LYS A 680 2.55 46.63 6.00
CA LYS A 680 3.98 46.81 5.72
C LYS A 680 4.52 48.11 6.32
N GLU A 681 5.76 48.06 6.73
CA GLU A 681 6.53 49.22 7.16
C GLU A 681 7.82 49.27 6.35
N ASN A 682 8.07 50.37 5.65
CA ASN A 682 9.20 50.53 4.71
C ASN A 682 9.24 49.48 3.60
N GLY A 683 8.05 48.97 3.18
CA GLY A 683 7.94 47.95 2.15
C GLY A 683 8.08 46.50 2.68
N GLU A 684 8.45 46.29 3.94
CA GLU A 684 8.63 44.99 4.56
C GLU A 684 7.42 44.60 5.43
N PRO A 685 6.96 43.34 5.43
CA PRO A 685 5.78 42.91 6.18
C PRO A 685 6.04 42.88 7.69
N VAL A 686 5.10 43.45 8.47
CA VAL A 686 5.15 43.47 9.93
C VAL A 686 4.14 42.53 10.59
N GLY A 687 3.30 41.87 9.79
CA GLY A 687 2.22 41.03 10.24
C GLY A 687 1.08 41.82 10.91
N GLY A 688 -0.01 41.12 11.20
CA GLY A 688 -1.18 41.69 11.85
C GLY A 688 -1.76 40.84 12.95
N ASN A 689 -2.68 41.43 13.69
CA ASN A 689 -3.30 40.80 14.86
C ASN A 689 -4.59 40.06 14.50
N THR A 690 -5.21 40.35 13.37
CA THR A 690 -6.38 39.64 12.87
C THR A 690 -6.18 39.21 11.41
N TYR A 691 -6.65 38.04 11.04
CA TYR A 691 -6.61 37.57 9.66
C TYR A 691 -7.79 36.72 9.28
N GLY A 692 -8.10 36.72 8.01
CA GLY A 692 -9.06 35.81 7.39
C GLY A 692 -8.56 35.32 6.04
N MET A 693 -8.83 34.07 5.73
CA MET A 693 -8.41 33.44 4.49
C MET A 693 -9.47 32.45 3.99
N PHE A 694 -9.69 32.49 2.69
CA PHE A 694 -10.53 31.56 1.95
C PHE A 694 -9.73 30.96 0.78
N SER A 695 -9.92 29.68 0.49
CA SER A 695 -9.34 29.05 -0.68
C SER A 695 -10.30 28.01 -1.25
N ALA A 696 -10.51 28.02 -2.54
CA ALA A 696 -11.21 26.99 -3.28
C ALA A 696 -10.25 26.37 -4.31
N GLU A 697 -10.07 25.05 -4.27
CA GLU A 697 -9.21 24.34 -5.22
C GLU A 697 -9.98 23.17 -5.84
N TYR A 698 -10.05 23.14 -7.16
CA TYR A 698 -10.62 22.05 -7.93
C TYR A 698 -9.53 21.20 -8.55
N THR A 699 -9.45 19.93 -8.13
CA THR A 699 -8.41 18.99 -8.60
C THR A 699 -9.01 17.91 -9.47
N PHE A 700 -8.29 17.51 -10.52
CA PHE A 700 -8.65 16.38 -11.35
C PHE A 700 -7.43 15.57 -11.75
N LYS A 701 -7.60 14.25 -11.73
CA LYS A 701 -6.55 13.31 -12.06
C LYS A 701 -6.31 13.25 -13.56
N LEU A 702 -5.10 13.52 -13.99
CA LEU A 702 -4.67 13.32 -15.38
C LEU A 702 -4.11 11.90 -15.59
N ALA A 703 -3.29 11.44 -14.64
CA ALA A 703 -2.71 10.10 -14.60
C ALA A 703 -2.34 9.76 -13.14
N ASP A 704 -1.97 8.51 -12.81
CA ASP A 704 -1.68 8.11 -11.44
C ASP A 704 -0.67 8.99 -10.70
N PRO A 705 0.47 9.42 -11.27
CA PRO A 705 1.36 10.32 -10.55
C PRO A 705 0.96 11.80 -10.70
N LEU A 706 -0.04 12.16 -11.54
CA LEU A 706 -0.25 13.55 -12.00
C LEU A 706 -1.69 14.00 -11.81
N ARG A 707 -1.87 15.09 -11.04
CA ARG A 707 -3.14 15.81 -10.90
C ARG A 707 -2.96 17.26 -11.34
N PHE A 708 -3.98 17.85 -11.92
CA PHE A 708 -4.06 19.28 -12.23
C PHE A 708 -5.00 19.95 -11.23
N ALA A 709 -4.71 21.21 -10.89
CA ALA A 709 -5.51 22.02 -9.98
C ALA A 709 -5.83 23.38 -10.60
N LEU A 710 -7.07 23.81 -10.39
CA LEU A 710 -7.50 25.19 -10.55
C LEU A 710 -7.79 25.74 -9.16
N PHE A 711 -7.35 26.94 -8.84
CA PHE A 711 -7.56 27.48 -7.52
C PHE A 711 -7.89 28.96 -7.51
N TYR A 712 -8.57 29.35 -6.46
CA TYR A 712 -8.82 30.74 -6.07
C TYR A 712 -8.50 30.88 -4.58
N ASP A 713 -7.67 31.87 -4.24
CA ASP A 713 -7.34 32.21 -2.86
C ASP A 713 -7.71 33.66 -2.61
N ALA A 714 -8.25 33.96 -1.43
CA ALA A 714 -8.53 35.32 -0.97
C ALA A 714 -8.24 35.44 0.54
N GLY A 715 -7.80 36.57 0.98
CA GLY A 715 -7.54 36.82 2.40
C GLY A 715 -7.05 38.20 2.70
N PHE A 716 -7.08 38.54 3.97
CA PHE A 716 -6.66 39.81 4.54
C PHE A 716 -5.89 39.62 5.85
N VAL A 717 -5.07 40.57 6.21
CA VAL A 717 -4.39 40.66 7.49
C VAL A 717 -4.54 42.09 7.98
N GLN A 718 -5.10 42.26 9.19
CA GLN A 718 -5.36 43.58 9.79
C GLN A 718 -4.46 43.82 11.01
N THR A 719 -4.08 45.08 11.23
CA THR A 719 -3.24 45.47 12.38
C THR A 719 -3.98 45.34 13.69
N GLU A 720 -5.27 45.75 13.71
CA GLU A 720 -6.09 45.78 14.89
C GLU A 720 -6.57 44.42 15.30
N GLU A 721 -6.82 44.24 16.59
CA GLU A 721 -7.40 43.07 17.18
C GLU A 721 -8.90 42.98 16.84
N TRP A 722 -9.40 41.80 16.52
CA TRP A 722 -10.82 41.54 16.20
C TRP A 722 -11.33 42.31 14.96
N ASP A 723 -10.46 42.87 14.14
CA ASP A 723 -10.84 43.54 12.91
C ASP A 723 -10.97 42.53 11.75
N PHE A 724 -12.15 41.99 11.58
CA PHE A 724 -12.48 41.10 10.48
C PHE A 724 -13.09 41.85 9.28
N ASP A 725 -12.72 43.09 9.04
CA ASP A 725 -13.18 43.84 7.86
C ASP A 725 -12.57 43.22 6.58
N PRO A 726 -13.40 42.69 5.67
CA PRO A 726 -12.92 42.10 4.43
C PRO A 726 -12.74 43.10 3.31
N ASN A 727 -12.93 44.38 3.52
CA ASN A 727 -12.90 45.41 2.46
C ASN A 727 -11.49 45.63 1.88
N ASP A 728 -10.45 45.40 2.67
CA ASP A 728 -9.06 45.50 2.27
C ASP A 728 -8.43 44.10 2.15
N TYR A 729 -8.79 43.39 1.07
CA TYR A 729 -8.36 42.01 0.87
C TYR A 729 -7.53 41.81 -0.38
N ASN A 730 -6.70 40.81 -0.37
CA ASN A 730 -5.96 40.31 -1.53
C ASN A 730 -6.60 39.03 -2.05
N SER A 731 -6.65 38.89 -3.38
CA SER A 731 -7.10 37.61 -3.99
C SER A 731 -6.32 37.27 -5.24
N ASN A 732 -6.28 35.99 -5.52
CA ASN A 732 -5.64 35.44 -6.71
C ASN A 732 -6.38 34.21 -7.22
N TRP A 733 -6.28 33.96 -8.51
CA TRP A 733 -6.60 32.66 -9.11
C TRP A 733 -5.32 32.02 -9.61
N GLY A 734 -5.36 30.75 -9.97
CA GLY A 734 -4.16 30.12 -10.53
C GLY A 734 -4.34 28.69 -10.98
N LEU A 735 -3.27 28.18 -11.54
CA LEU A 735 -3.13 26.84 -12.08
C LEU A 735 -2.07 26.07 -11.28
N GLY A 736 -2.33 24.81 -11.02
CA GLY A 736 -1.37 24.00 -10.28
C GLY A 736 -1.20 22.59 -10.86
N LEU A 737 -0.01 22.04 -10.68
CA LEU A 737 0.28 20.62 -10.90
C LEU A 737 0.64 19.95 -9.59
N ARG A 738 0.18 18.72 -9.42
CA ARG A 738 0.46 17.86 -8.28
C ARG A 738 1.07 16.57 -8.81
N ILE A 739 2.32 16.32 -8.52
CA ILE A 739 3.07 15.17 -9.04
C ILE A 739 3.52 14.34 -7.84
N MET A 740 3.14 13.06 -7.79
CA MET A 740 3.65 12.15 -6.76
C MET A 740 5.09 11.77 -7.06
N VAL A 741 6.00 12.19 -6.20
CA VAL A 741 7.43 11.90 -6.29
C VAL A 741 7.86 11.28 -4.96
N MET A 742 8.36 10.03 -5.00
CA MET A 742 8.88 9.31 -3.82
C MET A 742 7.92 9.30 -2.60
N GLY A 743 6.60 9.22 -2.86
CA GLY A 743 5.59 9.14 -1.80
C GLY A 743 5.12 10.49 -1.23
N ALA A 744 5.62 11.61 -1.73
CA ALA A 744 5.17 12.96 -1.38
C ALA A 744 4.70 13.74 -2.62
N PRO A 745 3.67 14.60 -2.51
CA PRO A 745 3.25 15.43 -3.62
C PRO A 745 4.22 16.61 -3.81
N LEU A 746 4.82 16.69 -5.00
CA LEU A 746 5.42 17.91 -5.52
C LEU A 746 4.30 18.79 -6.07
N ARG A 747 4.23 20.02 -5.60
CA ARG A 747 3.24 21.01 -5.99
C ARG A 747 3.93 22.13 -6.77
N LEU A 748 3.41 22.44 -7.95
CA LEU A 748 3.82 23.56 -8.78
C LEU A 748 2.59 24.43 -8.96
N ASP A 749 2.62 25.65 -8.46
CA ASP A 749 1.50 26.58 -8.48
C ASP A 749 1.93 27.90 -9.16
N LEU A 750 1.12 28.35 -10.12
CA LEU A 750 1.25 29.65 -10.74
C LEU A 750 0.02 30.49 -10.40
N GLY A 751 0.20 31.51 -9.60
CA GLY A 751 -0.87 32.39 -9.11
C GLY A 751 -0.86 33.75 -9.77
N PHE A 752 -2.05 34.25 -10.08
CA PHE A 752 -2.29 35.55 -10.73
C PHE A 752 -3.15 36.38 -9.79
N PRO A 753 -2.63 37.49 -9.22
CA PRO A 753 -3.42 38.40 -8.40
C PRO A 753 -4.63 38.94 -9.16
N MET A 754 -5.74 39.12 -8.48
CA MET A 754 -6.99 39.72 -8.98
C MET A 754 -7.33 41.00 -8.23
N ALA A 755 -7.32 40.93 -6.92
CA ALA A 755 -7.45 42.10 -6.05
C ALA A 755 -6.20 42.21 -5.18
N THR A 756 -5.74 43.43 -4.97
CA THR A 756 -4.58 43.73 -4.14
C THR A 756 -4.93 44.84 -3.17
N ASP A 757 -4.39 44.78 -1.97
CA ASP A 757 -4.43 45.87 -1.01
C ASP A 757 -3.47 46.99 -1.43
N GLN A 758 -3.37 48.05 -0.64
CA GLN A 758 -2.53 49.21 -0.93
C GLN A 758 -1.01 48.93 -0.90
N TYR A 759 -0.59 47.77 -0.43
CA TYR A 759 0.80 47.36 -0.23
C TYR A 759 1.33 46.40 -1.29
N ASN A 760 0.45 45.76 -2.07
CA ASN A 760 0.80 44.70 -3.01
C ASN A 760 0.52 45.09 -4.45
N ASP A 761 1.33 44.63 -5.38
CA ASP A 761 1.17 44.80 -6.82
C ASP A 761 0.47 43.58 -7.48
N GLN A 762 0.19 43.66 -8.77
CA GLN A 762 -0.45 42.61 -9.55
C GLN A 762 0.54 41.68 -10.27
N SER A 763 1.77 41.55 -9.80
CA SER A 763 2.75 40.62 -10.36
C SER A 763 2.35 39.19 -10.08
N HIS A 764 2.52 38.29 -11.06
CA HIS A 764 2.26 36.89 -10.88
C HIS A 764 3.37 36.21 -10.07
N GLU A 765 2.98 35.16 -9.29
CA GLU A 765 3.91 34.45 -8.46
C GLU A 765 3.95 32.95 -8.84
N PHE A 766 5.16 32.38 -8.95
CA PHE A 766 5.38 30.96 -9.16
C PHE A 766 5.92 30.32 -7.89
N ASN A 767 5.15 29.39 -7.36
CA ASN A 767 5.50 28.65 -6.16
C ASN A 767 5.68 27.17 -6.45
N PHE A 768 6.71 26.58 -5.86
CA PHE A 768 6.80 25.12 -5.79
C PHE A 768 7.13 24.66 -4.37
N SER A 769 6.52 23.57 -3.98
CA SER A 769 6.66 23.02 -2.64
C SER A 769 6.47 21.51 -2.61
N PHE A 770 7.05 20.86 -1.62
CA PHE A 770 6.78 19.46 -1.30
C PHE A 770 5.79 19.34 -0.13
N GLY A 771 4.92 18.33 -0.19
CA GLY A 771 3.96 18.02 0.87
C GLY A 771 2.55 18.55 0.63
N THR A 772 1.71 18.42 1.67
CA THR A 772 0.31 18.85 1.66
C THR A 772 0.15 20.25 2.24
N ARG A 773 -0.96 20.91 1.90
CA ARG A 773 -1.30 22.26 2.39
C ARG A 773 -2.13 22.21 3.70
N PHE A 774 -2.66 21.05 4.08
CA PHE A 774 -3.66 20.90 5.15
C PHE A 774 -3.17 19.99 6.25
#